data_5b843864bb99f435c0e013314a41bade
#
_entry.id   5b843864bb99f435c0e013314a41bade
#
_cell.length_a   1.000
_cell.length_b   1.000
_cell.length_c   1.000
_cell.angle_alpha   90.00
_cell.angle_beta   90.00
_cell.angle_gamma   90.00
#
_symmetry.space_group_name_H-M   'P 1'
#
loop_
_entity.id
_entity.type
_entity.pdbx_description
1 polymer ?
#
loop_
_entity_poly.entity_id
_entity_poly.type
_entity_poly.pdbx_seq_one_letter_code
_entity_poly.pdbx_strand_id
1 'polypeptide(L)'
;MKFENDLQIDTAEAEKRALKKVAQLLQRPDQLDKVDQYKKGIARKRMGVESRLKTAVHSQLDGVRFGIEQLKSAIENVQEVRKTMKTVEEMMDTAFHDKHIREIKDISAEHRQLSSAMDNLRQIFTVPESVEAARDQLKEEKLLEAHKTIRELEISRDELLYEQHKLENGSQGDVTLLNRYFQDVDVVSNELYRKISSIITDSFSIAKSKPELLVSALRIIERETSIDQETSRRKTYSGFAPPGRPKEWREQVLESLKGTIEAKFRIEKKAGDGWLGSQLRKIGSDSVTELILLKHIVAPCFPPSWNIFDRFTNWYHIAFATEINRLIREGIEGKTIIELLIFLNHYASENYMGNPELGISKERIPELLDGSEQNALINVYIGSTKENIKAWLSNAVTQESREWRKTDPPSGDADGYFVTDLPVILAQMVSEILGVTKQISDEIKDRVFNDIVLEMREFFEKLIGALSEFKDQHLRTRNAAQWYHNYTVATINNCKTLADNFTDVAAKFQIQRDSFDSPISKIADDAAEKGCSFLVEEVMMDLNEVLGQIMTKSEWLESSGTPGGRPVDTIVATVTDYSKDFASLRPEHLFSLIKELERRVTVRYVAAIIQPANGKIKFSASGYENDTERREVSDQLLIEADYLGRYFKELSNSKDSAASATDVIRSIADLLKSSPDMIELELSSMVGRYSDLTAEHIKSLLTLRGDISSAEIRSSTSSAMNAKKNNNDYPPIFADITIEIGP
;
A
#
# COMPACT_ATOMS: atom_id res chain seq x y z
N MET A 1 -26.24 31.39 -20.25
CA MET A 1 -25.54 31.13 -18.97
C MET A 1 -24.69 29.85 -18.96
N LYS A 2 -25.17 28.66 -19.40
CA LYS A 2 -24.29 27.47 -19.45
C LYS A 2 -23.18 27.58 -20.52
N PHE A 3 -23.51 28.11 -21.71
CA PHE A 3 -22.55 28.31 -22.81
C PHE A 3 -21.49 29.38 -22.51
N GLU A 4 -21.80 30.40 -21.72
CA GLU A 4 -20.83 31.43 -21.34
C GLU A 4 -19.85 30.96 -20.28
N ASN A 5 -20.27 30.09 -19.37
CA ASN A 5 -19.38 29.48 -18.36
C ASN A 5 -18.42 28.47 -19.00
N ASP A 6 -18.87 27.65 -19.95
CA ASP A 6 -18.00 26.70 -20.65
C ASP A 6 -16.94 27.42 -21.52
N LEU A 7 -17.32 28.54 -22.16
CA LEU A 7 -16.39 29.38 -22.92
C LEU A 7 -15.33 30.04 -22.02
N GLN A 8 -15.68 30.45 -20.79
CA GLN A 8 -14.74 31.04 -19.84
C GLN A 8 -13.76 30.00 -19.26
N ILE A 9 -14.22 28.77 -19.05
CA ILE A 9 -13.36 27.67 -18.58
C ILE A 9 -12.38 27.26 -19.69
N ASP A 10 -12.86 27.15 -20.93
CA ASP A 10 -11.99 26.80 -22.08
C ASP A 10 -10.96 27.91 -22.38
N THR A 11 -11.31 29.20 -22.21
CA THR A 11 -10.35 30.30 -22.38
C THR A 11 -9.30 30.31 -21.28
N ALA A 12 -9.65 30.07 -20.02
CA ALA A 12 -8.69 30.01 -18.91
C ALA A 12 -7.73 28.81 -19.03
N GLU A 13 -8.18 27.67 -19.51
CA GLU A 13 -7.31 26.54 -19.82
C GLU A 13 -6.41 26.78 -21.03
N ALA A 14 -6.92 27.45 -22.07
CA ALA A 14 -6.13 27.81 -23.24
C ALA A 14 -5.03 28.82 -22.89
N GLU A 15 -5.31 29.81 -22.03
CA GLU A 15 -4.31 30.77 -21.51
C GLU A 15 -3.24 30.05 -20.68
N LYS A 16 -3.62 29.10 -19.83
CA LYS A 16 -2.69 28.31 -19.00
C LYS A 16 -1.76 27.43 -19.87
N ARG A 17 -2.29 26.84 -20.94
CA ARG A 17 -1.50 26.10 -21.95
C ARG A 17 -0.59 26.99 -22.75
N ALA A 18 -1.05 28.20 -23.10
CA ALA A 18 -0.25 29.18 -23.82
C ALA A 18 0.91 29.70 -22.97
N LEU A 19 0.67 30.04 -21.69
CA LEU A 19 1.70 30.46 -20.74
C LEU A 19 2.76 29.37 -20.52
N LYS A 20 2.32 28.10 -20.38
CA LYS A 20 3.23 26.95 -20.25
C LYS A 20 4.11 26.77 -21.50
N LYS A 21 3.54 27.00 -22.68
CA LYS A 21 4.27 26.90 -23.95
C LYS A 21 5.22 28.03 -24.18
N VAL A 22 4.87 29.25 -23.75
CA VAL A 22 5.76 30.45 -23.79
C VAL A 22 6.91 30.27 -22.80
N ALA A 23 6.64 29.73 -21.59
CA ALA A 23 7.68 29.43 -20.61
C ALA A 23 8.66 28.35 -21.11
N GLN A 24 8.19 27.36 -21.86
CA GLN A 24 9.05 26.35 -22.49
C GLN A 24 9.90 26.86 -23.63
N LEU A 25 9.41 27.87 -24.35
CA LEU A 25 10.11 28.50 -25.48
C LEU A 25 11.16 29.51 -25.04
N LEU A 26 11.10 30.02 -23.80
CA LEU A 26 12.00 31.04 -23.25
C LEU A 26 13.00 30.47 -22.22
N GLN A 27 13.20 29.18 -22.17
CA GLN A 27 14.10 28.53 -21.20
C GLN A 27 15.60 28.69 -21.46
N ARG A 28 16.00 29.19 -22.60
CA ARG A 28 17.43 29.39 -22.94
C ARG A 28 17.68 30.78 -23.51
N PRO A 29 18.79 31.43 -23.13
CA PRO A 29 19.13 32.80 -23.60
C PRO A 29 19.18 32.94 -25.12
N ASP A 30 19.61 31.91 -25.83
CA ASP A 30 19.77 31.89 -27.30
C ASP A 30 18.43 31.87 -28.06
N GLN A 31 17.33 31.79 -27.36
CA GLN A 31 15.99 31.78 -27.99
C GLN A 31 15.31 33.15 -27.99
N LEU A 32 15.89 34.13 -27.29
CA LEU A 32 15.36 35.50 -27.28
C LEU A 32 15.40 36.17 -28.67
N ASP A 33 16.41 35.89 -29.44
CA ASP A 33 16.55 36.47 -30.81
C ASP A 33 15.51 35.90 -31.81
N LYS A 34 14.87 34.80 -31.46
CA LYS A 34 13.84 34.14 -32.29
C LYS A 34 12.40 34.48 -31.87
N VAL A 35 12.22 35.26 -30.81
CA VAL A 35 10.89 35.63 -30.28
C VAL A 35 10.03 36.32 -31.33
N ASP A 36 10.61 37.22 -32.14
CA ASP A 36 9.89 37.89 -33.20
C ASP A 36 9.48 36.99 -34.38
N GLN A 37 10.25 35.93 -34.63
CA GLN A 37 9.86 34.89 -35.59
C GLN A 37 8.70 34.06 -35.08
N TYR A 38 8.73 33.68 -33.81
CA TYR A 38 7.62 32.95 -33.17
C TYR A 38 6.36 33.82 -33.11
N LYS A 39 6.48 35.07 -32.74
CA LYS A 39 5.37 36.04 -32.71
C LYS A 39 4.72 36.23 -34.09
N LYS A 40 5.52 36.35 -35.15
CA LYS A 40 5.03 36.42 -36.55
C LYS A 40 4.40 35.05 -36.96
N GLY A 41 4.94 33.92 -36.52
CA GLY A 41 4.40 32.60 -36.80
C GLY A 41 3.05 32.39 -36.14
N ILE A 42 2.91 32.81 -34.88
CA ILE A 42 1.65 32.71 -34.13
C ILE A 42 0.61 33.68 -34.70
N ALA A 43 1.00 34.90 -35.07
CA ALA A 43 0.11 35.87 -35.73
C ALA A 43 -0.46 35.32 -37.06
N ARG A 44 0.38 34.66 -37.90
CA ARG A 44 -0.09 34.00 -39.13
C ARG A 44 -1.07 32.87 -38.85
N LYS A 45 -0.81 32.02 -37.82
CA LYS A 45 -1.72 30.94 -37.42
C LYS A 45 -3.04 31.50 -36.91
N ARG A 46 -3.02 32.53 -36.09
CA ARG A 46 -4.22 33.23 -35.62
C ARG A 46 -5.06 33.76 -36.77
N MET A 47 -4.46 34.49 -37.71
CA MET A 47 -5.17 35.00 -38.91
C MET A 47 -5.75 33.85 -39.76
N GLY A 48 -5.04 32.74 -39.88
CA GLY A 48 -5.54 31.56 -40.58
C GLY A 48 -6.75 30.94 -39.91
N VAL A 49 -6.76 30.87 -38.59
CA VAL A 49 -7.92 30.35 -37.82
C VAL A 49 -9.09 31.32 -37.85
N GLU A 50 -8.84 32.64 -37.71
CA GLU A 50 -9.89 33.65 -37.79
C GLU A 50 -10.53 33.69 -39.19
N SER A 51 -9.73 33.53 -40.27
CA SER A 51 -10.24 33.43 -41.62
C SER A 51 -11.12 32.20 -41.83
N ARG A 52 -10.65 31.02 -41.37
CA ARG A 52 -11.42 29.79 -41.46
C ARG A 52 -12.73 29.85 -40.68
N LEU A 53 -12.69 30.41 -39.46
CA LEU A 53 -13.87 30.59 -38.66
C LEU A 53 -14.89 31.49 -39.34
N LYS A 54 -14.41 32.65 -39.91
CA LYS A 54 -15.26 33.60 -40.63
C LYS A 54 -15.89 32.96 -41.88
N THR A 55 -15.12 32.16 -42.61
CA THR A 55 -15.61 31.42 -43.79
C THR A 55 -16.65 30.35 -43.37
N ALA A 56 -16.38 29.61 -42.29
CA ALA A 56 -17.29 28.59 -41.80
C ALA A 56 -18.63 29.19 -41.30
N VAL A 57 -18.56 30.31 -40.57
CA VAL A 57 -19.77 31.01 -40.10
C VAL A 57 -20.58 31.58 -41.28
N HIS A 58 -19.92 32.18 -42.30
CA HIS A 58 -20.63 32.65 -43.49
C HIS A 58 -21.26 31.52 -44.27
N SER A 59 -20.53 30.39 -44.47
CA SER A 59 -21.06 29.24 -45.17
C SER A 59 -22.27 28.60 -44.45
N GLN A 60 -22.25 28.57 -43.11
CA GLN A 60 -23.40 28.08 -42.34
C GLN A 60 -24.61 29.04 -42.41
N LEU A 61 -24.34 30.36 -42.31
CA LEU A 61 -25.40 31.38 -42.46
C LEU A 61 -26.03 31.36 -43.86
N ASP A 62 -25.22 31.20 -44.89
CA ASP A 62 -25.73 31.06 -46.26
C ASP A 62 -26.51 29.76 -46.45
N GLY A 63 -26.04 28.66 -45.83
CA GLY A 63 -26.79 27.39 -45.84
C GLY A 63 -28.16 27.48 -45.15
N VAL A 64 -28.20 28.18 -44.00
CA VAL A 64 -29.49 28.41 -43.27
C VAL A 64 -30.40 29.32 -44.08
N ARG A 65 -29.86 30.38 -44.69
CA ARG A 65 -30.64 31.29 -45.57
C ARG A 65 -31.24 30.55 -46.75
N PHE A 66 -30.42 29.77 -47.44
CA PHE A 66 -30.84 28.95 -48.55
C PHE A 66 -31.92 27.92 -48.13
N GLY A 67 -31.73 27.26 -46.95
CA GLY A 67 -32.72 26.34 -46.39
C GLY A 67 -34.07 26.98 -46.05
N ILE A 68 -34.04 28.22 -45.53
CA ILE A 68 -35.27 28.98 -45.24
C ILE A 68 -35.97 29.39 -46.54
N GLU A 69 -35.21 29.78 -47.55
CA GLU A 69 -35.76 30.15 -48.86
C GLU A 69 -36.36 28.95 -49.60
N GLN A 70 -35.75 27.77 -49.51
CA GLN A 70 -36.27 26.51 -50.03
C GLN A 70 -37.52 26.09 -49.26
N LEU A 71 -37.56 26.22 -47.93
CA LEU A 71 -38.75 25.96 -47.12
C LEU A 71 -39.91 26.86 -47.48
N LYS A 72 -39.63 28.18 -47.70
CA LYS A 72 -40.62 29.14 -48.10
C LYS A 72 -41.22 28.79 -49.47
N SER A 73 -40.35 28.51 -50.42
CA SER A 73 -40.78 28.07 -51.77
C SER A 73 -41.55 26.74 -51.72
N ALA A 74 -41.16 25.78 -50.87
CA ALA A 74 -41.88 24.53 -50.68
C ALA A 74 -43.30 24.74 -50.10
N ILE A 75 -43.41 25.67 -49.14
CA ILE A 75 -44.70 26.01 -48.54
C ILE A 75 -45.63 26.71 -49.59
N GLU A 76 -45.06 27.61 -50.39
CA GLU A 76 -45.81 28.27 -51.49
C GLU A 76 -46.27 27.23 -52.52
N ASN A 77 -45.40 26.31 -52.94
CA ASN A 77 -45.72 25.21 -53.86
C ASN A 77 -46.82 24.28 -53.29
N VAL A 78 -46.71 23.91 -51.98
CA VAL A 78 -47.70 23.10 -51.32
C VAL A 78 -49.08 23.82 -51.23
N GLN A 79 -49.06 25.11 -51.02
CA GLN A 79 -50.29 25.89 -51.01
C GLN A 79 -50.91 25.98 -52.41
N GLU A 80 -50.10 26.12 -53.45
CA GLU A 80 -50.55 26.12 -54.82
C GLU A 80 -51.10 24.77 -55.25
N VAL A 81 -50.39 23.67 -54.88
CA VAL A 81 -50.88 22.32 -55.13
C VAL A 81 -52.22 22.07 -54.40
N ARG A 82 -52.33 22.55 -53.13
CA ARG A 82 -53.55 22.40 -52.35
C ARG A 82 -54.73 23.16 -53.01
N LYS A 83 -54.45 24.33 -53.56
CA LYS A 83 -55.44 25.14 -54.27
C LYS A 83 -55.88 24.51 -55.56
N THR A 84 -54.91 23.98 -56.33
CA THR A 84 -55.18 23.26 -57.58
C THR A 84 -55.89 21.91 -57.30
N MET A 85 -55.52 21.18 -56.23
CA MET A 85 -56.24 19.99 -55.81
C MET A 85 -57.71 20.29 -55.46
N LYS A 86 -57.96 21.40 -54.76
CA LYS A 86 -59.35 21.80 -54.40
C LYS A 86 -60.17 22.16 -55.64
N THR A 87 -59.57 22.89 -56.59
CA THR A 87 -60.25 23.16 -57.91
C THR A 87 -60.46 21.89 -58.73
N VAL A 88 -59.52 20.94 -58.71
CA VAL A 88 -59.67 19.64 -59.33
C VAL A 88 -60.76 18.83 -58.63
N GLU A 89 -60.82 18.85 -57.31
CA GLU A 89 -61.85 18.15 -56.53
C GLU A 89 -63.26 18.72 -56.82
N GLU A 90 -63.42 20.06 -56.90
CA GLU A 90 -64.62 20.70 -57.29
C GLU A 90 -65.06 20.44 -58.77
N MET A 91 -64.06 20.35 -59.66
CA MET A 91 -64.28 19.97 -61.08
C MET A 91 -64.64 18.47 -61.21
N MET A 92 -63.99 17.63 -60.38
CA MET A 92 -64.33 16.20 -60.33
C MET A 92 -65.69 15.92 -59.79
N ASP A 93 -66.11 16.58 -58.70
CA ASP A 93 -67.49 16.44 -58.13
C ASP A 93 -68.56 16.83 -59.12
N THR A 94 -68.33 17.80 -59.94
CA THR A 94 -69.27 18.18 -61.00
C THR A 94 -69.30 17.22 -62.18
N ALA A 95 -68.18 16.51 -62.47
CA ALA A 95 -68.03 15.51 -63.57
C ALA A 95 -68.43 14.08 -63.18
N PHE A 96 -68.50 13.77 -61.88
CA PHE A 96 -68.71 12.38 -61.40
C PHE A 96 -70.21 12.01 -61.22
N HIS A 97 -71.13 12.74 -61.70
CA HIS A 97 -72.57 12.34 -61.75
C HIS A 97 -72.93 11.38 -62.88
N ASP A 98 -71.92 11.00 -63.75
CA ASP A 98 -72.19 10.16 -64.90
C ASP A 98 -71.90 8.67 -64.55
N LYS A 99 -72.93 7.81 -64.82
CA LYS A 99 -72.95 6.39 -64.52
C LYS A 99 -71.72 5.62 -65.15
N HIS A 100 -71.22 6.09 -66.27
CA HIS A 100 -70.08 5.51 -66.99
C HIS A 100 -68.74 5.73 -66.29
N ILE A 101 -68.55 6.79 -65.49
CA ILE A 101 -67.34 7.04 -64.74
C ILE A 101 -67.23 6.09 -63.54
N ARG A 102 -68.36 5.68 -62.94
CA ARG A 102 -68.36 4.64 -61.89
C ARG A 102 -67.90 3.29 -62.46
N GLU A 103 -68.45 2.89 -63.61
CA GLU A 103 -68.04 1.66 -64.30
C GLU A 103 -66.56 1.66 -64.69
N ILE A 104 -66.03 2.79 -65.19
CA ILE A 104 -64.58 2.93 -65.47
C ILE A 104 -63.74 2.84 -64.18
N LYS A 105 -64.21 3.42 -63.06
CA LYS A 105 -63.57 3.31 -61.74
C LYS A 105 -63.49 1.85 -61.27
N ASP A 106 -64.62 1.16 -61.36
CA ASP A 106 -64.70 -0.26 -60.95
C ASP A 106 -63.81 -1.15 -61.82
N ILE A 107 -63.88 -0.99 -63.17
CA ILE A 107 -62.99 -1.71 -64.10
C ILE A 107 -61.55 -1.32 -63.88
N SER A 108 -61.21 -0.07 -63.61
CA SER A 108 -59.85 0.39 -63.30
C SER A 108 -59.37 -0.15 -61.96
N ALA A 109 -60.29 -0.33 -60.98
CA ALA A 109 -59.96 -0.99 -59.72
C ALA A 109 -59.69 -2.47 -59.89
N GLU A 110 -60.57 -3.16 -60.65
CA GLU A 110 -60.36 -4.59 -61.03
C GLU A 110 -59.09 -4.79 -61.82
N HIS A 111 -58.82 -3.95 -62.84
CA HIS A 111 -57.59 -4.00 -63.57
C HIS A 111 -56.32 -3.81 -62.72
N ARG A 112 -56.38 -2.85 -61.75
CA ARG A 112 -55.28 -2.66 -60.78
C ARG A 112 -55.11 -3.86 -59.86
N GLN A 113 -56.22 -4.45 -59.39
CA GLN A 113 -56.18 -5.66 -58.57
C GLN A 113 -55.59 -6.85 -59.36
N LEU A 114 -56.03 -7.06 -60.60
CA LEU A 114 -55.51 -8.12 -61.48
C LEU A 114 -54.04 -7.89 -61.86
N SER A 115 -53.66 -6.66 -62.17
CA SER A 115 -52.26 -6.31 -62.43
C SER A 115 -51.38 -6.55 -61.20
N SER A 116 -51.85 -6.10 -60.01
CA SER A 116 -51.14 -6.36 -58.74
C SER A 116 -51.06 -7.87 -58.44
N ALA A 117 -52.16 -8.62 -58.68
CA ALA A 117 -52.12 -10.07 -58.52
C ALA A 117 -51.16 -10.78 -59.49
N MET A 118 -51.07 -10.30 -60.74
CA MET A 118 -50.14 -10.82 -61.72
C MET A 118 -48.69 -10.51 -61.39
N ASP A 119 -48.40 -9.30 -60.89
CA ASP A 119 -47.09 -8.91 -60.40
C ASP A 119 -46.68 -9.73 -59.16
N ASN A 120 -47.62 -9.94 -58.24
CA ASN A 120 -47.41 -10.80 -57.07
C ASN A 120 -47.14 -12.25 -57.45
N LEU A 121 -47.89 -12.83 -58.43
CA LEU A 121 -47.63 -14.16 -58.92
C LEU A 121 -46.24 -14.28 -59.56
N ARG A 122 -45.84 -13.28 -60.35
CA ARG A 122 -44.49 -13.26 -60.96
C ARG A 122 -43.39 -13.23 -59.88
N GLN A 123 -43.58 -12.42 -58.84
CA GLN A 123 -42.65 -12.38 -57.72
C GLN A 123 -42.55 -13.75 -57.01
N ILE A 124 -43.71 -14.42 -56.78
CA ILE A 124 -43.73 -15.75 -56.17
C ILE A 124 -42.92 -16.77 -57.00
N PHE A 125 -43.08 -16.81 -58.34
CA PHE A 125 -42.38 -17.76 -59.20
C PHE A 125 -40.86 -17.58 -59.23
N THR A 126 -40.34 -16.34 -58.97
CA THR A 126 -38.90 -16.05 -58.99
C THR A 126 -38.23 -16.33 -57.64
N VAL A 127 -38.98 -16.63 -56.54
CA VAL A 127 -38.42 -16.85 -55.20
C VAL A 127 -37.34 -17.93 -55.19
N PRO A 128 -37.51 -19.14 -55.72
CA PRO A 128 -36.46 -20.18 -55.66
C PRO A 128 -35.16 -19.79 -56.37
N GLU A 129 -35.26 -19.14 -57.55
CA GLU A 129 -34.09 -18.66 -58.28
C GLU A 129 -33.35 -17.56 -57.55
N SER A 130 -34.10 -16.63 -56.94
CA SER A 130 -33.53 -15.54 -56.16
C SER A 130 -32.90 -16.03 -54.86
N VAL A 131 -33.43 -17.08 -54.23
CA VAL A 131 -32.84 -17.72 -53.05
C VAL A 131 -31.51 -18.36 -53.41
N GLU A 132 -31.42 -19.10 -54.51
CA GLU A 132 -30.17 -19.71 -55.00
C GLU A 132 -29.14 -18.62 -55.38
N ALA A 133 -29.58 -17.55 -56.06
CA ALA A 133 -28.72 -16.43 -56.42
C ALA A 133 -28.16 -15.76 -55.14
N ALA A 134 -28.97 -15.59 -54.06
CA ALA A 134 -28.51 -15.07 -52.79
C ALA A 134 -27.47 -16.00 -52.12
N ARG A 135 -27.65 -17.34 -52.18
CA ARG A 135 -26.66 -18.30 -51.68
C ARG A 135 -25.34 -18.22 -52.42
N ASP A 136 -25.39 -18.08 -53.75
CA ASP A 136 -24.16 -17.97 -54.54
C ASP A 136 -23.44 -16.64 -54.26
N GLN A 137 -24.16 -15.54 -54.11
CA GLN A 137 -23.60 -14.26 -53.68
C GLN A 137 -22.96 -14.35 -52.28
N LEU A 138 -23.53 -15.14 -51.36
CA LEU A 138 -22.96 -15.41 -50.03
C LEU A 138 -21.65 -16.23 -50.14
N LYS A 139 -21.55 -17.19 -51.04
CA LYS A 139 -20.32 -17.96 -51.31
C LYS A 139 -19.21 -17.06 -51.85
N GLU A 140 -19.58 -16.11 -52.73
CA GLU A 140 -18.66 -15.15 -53.33
C GLU A 140 -18.29 -13.98 -52.42
N GLU A 141 -18.73 -13.96 -51.16
CA GLU A 141 -18.54 -12.88 -50.16
C GLU A 141 -19.18 -11.51 -50.58
N LYS A 142 -20.12 -11.51 -51.51
CA LYS A 142 -20.88 -10.33 -51.97
C LYS A 142 -22.06 -10.03 -51.02
N LEU A 143 -21.76 -9.69 -49.73
CA LEU A 143 -22.75 -9.58 -48.67
C LEU A 143 -23.85 -8.54 -48.94
N LEU A 144 -23.50 -7.40 -49.54
CA LEU A 144 -24.44 -6.31 -49.79
C LEU A 144 -25.45 -6.68 -50.90
N GLU A 145 -25.00 -7.43 -51.94
CA GLU A 145 -25.85 -7.93 -52.99
C GLU A 145 -26.79 -9.02 -52.47
N ALA A 146 -26.23 -9.98 -51.72
CA ALA A 146 -27.02 -11.01 -51.06
C ALA A 146 -28.10 -10.42 -50.12
N HIS A 147 -27.72 -9.44 -49.29
CA HIS A 147 -28.69 -8.75 -48.43
C HIS A 147 -29.79 -8.05 -49.24
N LYS A 148 -29.42 -7.39 -50.35
CA LYS A 148 -30.41 -6.72 -51.23
C LYS A 148 -31.40 -7.74 -51.77
N THR A 149 -30.94 -8.87 -52.34
CA THR A 149 -31.80 -9.94 -52.85
C THR A 149 -32.70 -10.52 -51.76
N ILE A 150 -32.15 -10.84 -50.58
CA ILE A 150 -32.93 -11.35 -49.44
C ILE A 150 -33.98 -10.33 -49.02
N ARG A 151 -33.62 -9.05 -48.99
CA ARG A 151 -34.54 -7.98 -48.58
C ARG A 151 -35.70 -7.80 -49.55
N GLU A 152 -35.43 -7.89 -50.85
CA GLU A 152 -36.49 -7.88 -51.89
C GLU A 152 -37.46 -9.04 -51.71
N LEU A 153 -36.97 -10.24 -51.39
CA LEU A 153 -37.79 -11.40 -51.07
C LEU A 153 -38.61 -11.22 -49.77
N GLU A 154 -38.00 -10.69 -48.72
CA GLU A 154 -38.70 -10.38 -47.48
C GLU A 154 -39.81 -9.34 -47.69
N ILE A 155 -39.56 -8.28 -48.46
CA ILE A 155 -40.57 -7.27 -48.81
C ILE A 155 -41.72 -7.93 -49.53
N SER A 156 -41.46 -8.74 -50.56
CA SER A 156 -42.50 -9.45 -51.27
C SER A 156 -43.35 -10.36 -50.39
N ARG A 157 -42.72 -11.09 -49.46
CA ARG A 157 -43.43 -11.90 -48.47
C ARG A 157 -44.28 -11.04 -47.54
N ASP A 158 -43.68 -9.97 -46.99
CA ASP A 158 -44.34 -9.12 -46.00
C ASP A 158 -45.52 -8.35 -46.59
N GLU A 159 -45.45 -7.94 -47.87
CA GLU A 159 -46.56 -7.33 -48.62
C GLU A 159 -47.69 -8.31 -48.80
N LEU A 160 -47.43 -9.54 -49.25
CA LEU A 160 -48.42 -10.57 -49.40
C LEU A 160 -49.13 -10.91 -48.07
N LEU A 161 -48.37 -11.05 -46.99
CA LEU A 161 -48.91 -11.32 -45.66
C LEU A 161 -49.69 -10.13 -45.12
N TYR A 162 -49.27 -8.88 -45.41
CA TYR A 162 -50.01 -7.66 -45.01
C TYR A 162 -51.32 -7.52 -45.75
N GLU A 163 -51.36 -7.80 -47.08
CA GLU A 163 -52.62 -7.83 -47.84
C GLU A 163 -53.58 -8.90 -47.28
N GLN A 164 -53.02 -10.09 -46.96
CA GLN A 164 -53.82 -11.15 -46.32
C GLN A 164 -54.37 -10.74 -44.95
N HIS A 165 -53.57 -9.97 -44.16
CA HIS A 165 -54.00 -9.46 -42.86
C HIS A 165 -55.13 -8.43 -42.95
N LYS A 166 -55.24 -7.67 -44.05
CA LYS A 166 -56.30 -6.72 -44.28
C LYS A 166 -57.65 -7.39 -44.68
N LEU A 167 -57.63 -8.63 -45.16
CA LEU A 167 -58.83 -9.36 -45.54
C LEU A 167 -59.50 -9.91 -44.28
N GLU A 168 -60.69 -9.35 -43.88
CA GLU A 168 -61.41 -9.74 -42.68
C GLU A 168 -61.77 -11.24 -42.61
N ASN A 169 -61.78 -11.94 -43.77
CA ASN A 169 -62.05 -13.37 -43.90
C ASN A 169 -60.81 -14.20 -44.36
N GLY A 170 -59.60 -13.74 -44.14
CA GLY A 170 -58.38 -14.43 -44.53
C GLY A 170 -58.30 -15.82 -43.89
N SER A 171 -58.16 -16.85 -44.72
CA SER A 171 -57.99 -18.21 -44.23
C SER A 171 -56.66 -18.37 -43.54
N GLN A 172 -56.66 -18.84 -42.28
CA GLN A 172 -55.42 -19.13 -41.51
C GLN A 172 -54.55 -20.18 -42.26
N GLY A 173 -55.14 -20.98 -43.13
CA GLY A 173 -54.44 -21.93 -44.01
C GLY A 173 -53.57 -21.23 -45.03
N ASP A 174 -53.99 -20.12 -45.64
CA ASP A 174 -53.23 -19.39 -46.66
C ASP A 174 -52.01 -18.70 -46.07
N VAL A 175 -52.10 -18.14 -44.84
CA VAL A 175 -50.97 -17.59 -44.12
C VAL A 175 -49.92 -18.69 -43.84
N THR A 176 -50.36 -19.88 -43.50
CA THR A 176 -49.47 -21.02 -43.24
C THR A 176 -48.78 -21.49 -44.49
N LEU A 177 -49.49 -21.51 -45.62
CA LEU A 177 -48.90 -21.86 -46.92
C LEU A 177 -47.88 -20.82 -47.39
N LEU A 178 -48.17 -19.54 -47.28
CA LEU A 178 -47.23 -18.46 -47.58
C LEU A 178 -45.97 -18.55 -46.71
N ASN A 179 -46.10 -18.71 -45.42
CA ASN A 179 -44.95 -18.86 -44.51
C ASN A 179 -44.08 -20.10 -44.87
N ARG A 180 -44.74 -21.21 -45.23
CA ARG A 180 -44.02 -22.41 -45.68
C ARG A 180 -43.30 -22.20 -47.01
N TYR A 181 -43.93 -21.48 -47.97
CA TYR A 181 -43.31 -21.18 -49.25
C TYR A 181 -42.10 -20.27 -49.12
N PHE A 182 -42.12 -19.27 -48.25
CA PHE A 182 -41.01 -18.37 -47.99
C PHE A 182 -40.04 -18.86 -46.92
N GLN A 183 -40.17 -20.11 -46.46
CA GLN A 183 -39.30 -20.65 -45.41
C GLN A 183 -37.81 -20.61 -45.80
N ASP A 184 -37.49 -20.86 -47.08
CA ASP A 184 -36.11 -20.80 -47.56
C ASP A 184 -35.49 -19.40 -47.50
N VAL A 185 -36.30 -18.33 -47.54
CA VAL A 185 -35.85 -16.96 -47.37
C VAL A 185 -35.36 -16.74 -45.95
N ASP A 186 -36.07 -17.27 -44.95
CA ASP A 186 -35.63 -17.21 -43.55
C ASP A 186 -34.34 -18.02 -43.32
N VAL A 187 -34.21 -19.17 -44.01
CA VAL A 187 -32.98 -19.99 -43.95
C VAL A 187 -31.79 -19.19 -44.48
N VAL A 188 -31.91 -18.59 -45.67
CA VAL A 188 -30.81 -17.81 -46.28
C VAL A 188 -30.53 -16.51 -45.49
N SER A 189 -31.56 -15.88 -44.95
CA SER A 189 -31.40 -14.74 -44.04
C SER A 189 -30.57 -15.12 -42.80
N ASN A 190 -30.81 -16.30 -42.23
CA ASN A 190 -30.03 -16.83 -41.11
C ASN A 190 -28.61 -17.24 -41.52
N GLU A 191 -28.40 -17.75 -42.74
CA GLU A 191 -27.07 -18.03 -43.31
C GLU A 191 -26.25 -16.73 -43.46
N LEU A 192 -26.88 -15.67 -43.98
CA LEU A 192 -26.30 -14.33 -44.05
C LEU A 192 -25.90 -13.84 -42.68
N TYR A 193 -26.80 -13.94 -41.69
CA TYR A 193 -26.51 -13.54 -40.31
C TYR A 193 -25.30 -14.28 -39.71
N ARG A 194 -25.26 -15.62 -39.87
CA ARG A 194 -24.13 -16.44 -39.40
C ARG A 194 -22.81 -15.99 -40.03
N LYS A 195 -22.82 -15.70 -41.34
CA LYS A 195 -21.63 -15.19 -42.03
C LYS A 195 -21.21 -13.82 -41.52
N ILE A 196 -22.16 -12.90 -41.35
CA ILE A 196 -21.93 -11.56 -40.78
C ILE A 196 -21.41 -11.65 -39.35
N SER A 197 -22.06 -12.48 -38.54
CA SER A 197 -21.62 -12.68 -37.11
C SER A 197 -20.21 -13.23 -37.06
N SER A 198 -19.86 -14.21 -37.88
CA SER A 198 -18.48 -14.73 -37.96
C SER A 198 -17.46 -13.65 -38.37
N ILE A 199 -17.79 -12.83 -39.39
CA ILE A 199 -16.93 -11.73 -39.85
C ILE A 199 -16.69 -10.69 -38.74
N ILE A 200 -17.73 -10.36 -37.98
CA ILE A 200 -17.62 -9.36 -36.92
C ILE A 200 -16.93 -9.93 -35.68
N THR A 201 -17.16 -11.21 -35.36
CA THR A 201 -16.44 -11.88 -34.29
C THR A 201 -14.94 -11.93 -34.59
N ASP A 202 -14.55 -12.11 -35.85
CA ASP A 202 -13.16 -12.14 -36.32
C ASP A 202 -12.66 -10.76 -36.78
N SER A 203 -13.29 -9.67 -36.28
CA SER A 203 -13.06 -8.30 -36.73
C SER A 203 -11.59 -7.86 -36.71
N PHE A 204 -10.79 -8.32 -35.75
CA PHE A 204 -9.36 -8.00 -35.67
C PHE A 204 -8.54 -8.54 -36.85
N SER A 205 -8.84 -9.75 -37.30
CA SER A 205 -8.18 -10.38 -38.45
C SER A 205 -8.69 -9.77 -39.76
N ILE A 206 -9.99 -9.60 -39.87
CA ILE A 206 -10.66 -9.13 -41.07
C ILE A 206 -10.40 -7.66 -41.33
N ALA A 207 -10.36 -6.80 -40.28
CA ALA A 207 -10.02 -5.38 -40.43
C ALA A 207 -8.59 -5.17 -40.98
N LYS A 208 -7.67 -6.10 -40.73
CA LYS A 208 -6.31 -6.06 -41.29
C LYS A 208 -6.24 -6.56 -42.76
N SER A 209 -7.01 -7.57 -43.10
CA SER A 209 -6.91 -8.26 -44.40
C SER A 209 -7.93 -7.78 -45.42
N LYS A 210 -9.19 -7.60 -45.02
CA LYS A 210 -10.33 -7.26 -45.87
C LYS A 210 -11.28 -6.27 -45.19
N PRO A 211 -10.86 -5.02 -44.89
CA PRO A 211 -11.68 -4.07 -44.13
C PRO A 211 -13.03 -3.76 -44.78
N GLU A 212 -13.09 -3.82 -46.14
CA GLU A 212 -14.32 -3.59 -46.91
C GLU A 212 -15.41 -4.62 -46.57
N LEU A 213 -15.01 -5.88 -46.31
CA LEU A 213 -15.93 -6.95 -45.96
C LEU A 213 -16.56 -6.70 -44.58
N LEU A 214 -15.75 -6.25 -43.61
CA LEU A 214 -16.23 -5.87 -42.27
C LEU A 214 -17.20 -4.67 -42.34
N VAL A 215 -16.84 -3.62 -43.09
CA VAL A 215 -17.71 -2.45 -43.29
C VAL A 215 -19.03 -2.85 -43.97
N SER A 216 -18.98 -3.78 -44.92
CA SER A 216 -20.18 -4.28 -45.59
C SER A 216 -21.10 -5.04 -44.64
N ALA A 217 -20.54 -5.88 -43.78
CA ALA A 217 -21.28 -6.62 -42.76
C ALA A 217 -21.94 -5.64 -41.75
N LEU A 218 -21.21 -4.64 -41.28
CA LEU A 218 -21.72 -3.64 -40.34
C LEU A 218 -22.84 -2.76 -40.96
N ARG A 219 -22.69 -2.41 -42.25
CA ARG A 219 -23.73 -1.66 -42.99
C ARG A 219 -25.03 -2.46 -43.09
N ILE A 220 -24.94 -3.75 -43.25
CA ILE A 220 -26.14 -4.62 -43.30
C ILE A 220 -26.82 -4.60 -41.94
N ILE A 221 -26.08 -4.74 -40.82
CA ILE A 221 -26.68 -4.69 -39.48
C ILE A 221 -27.33 -3.34 -39.21
N GLU A 222 -26.72 -2.22 -39.60
CA GLU A 222 -27.32 -0.89 -39.42
C GLU A 222 -28.63 -0.76 -40.23
N ARG A 223 -28.64 -1.31 -41.48
CA ARG A 223 -29.87 -1.33 -42.28
C ARG A 223 -30.96 -2.17 -41.63
N GLU A 224 -30.62 -3.37 -41.14
CA GLU A 224 -31.59 -4.23 -40.45
C GLU A 224 -32.09 -3.60 -39.15
N THR A 225 -31.23 -2.94 -38.38
CA THR A 225 -31.63 -2.20 -37.19
C THR A 225 -32.61 -1.06 -37.51
N SER A 226 -32.38 -0.33 -38.63
CA SER A 226 -33.28 0.73 -39.07
C SER A 226 -34.64 0.15 -39.52
N ILE A 227 -34.64 -1.00 -40.19
CA ILE A 227 -35.85 -1.72 -40.62
C ILE A 227 -36.65 -2.22 -39.40
N ASP A 228 -35.98 -2.77 -38.40
CA ASP A 228 -36.60 -3.24 -37.18
C ASP A 228 -37.25 -2.09 -36.43
N GLN A 229 -36.60 -0.92 -36.37
CA GLN A 229 -37.21 0.29 -35.77
C GLN A 229 -38.45 0.77 -36.54
N GLU A 230 -38.38 0.75 -37.89
CA GLU A 230 -39.51 1.14 -38.70
C GLU A 230 -40.68 0.15 -38.59
N THR A 231 -40.34 -1.16 -38.60
CA THR A 231 -41.34 -2.23 -38.41
C THR A 231 -42.02 -2.11 -37.02
N SER A 232 -41.27 -1.82 -35.99
CA SER A 232 -41.82 -1.59 -34.62
C SER A 232 -42.76 -0.40 -34.57
N ARG A 233 -42.44 0.71 -35.28
CA ARG A 233 -43.33 1.86 -35.43
C ARG A 233 -44.56 1.50 -36.21
N ARG A 234 -44.44 0.79 -37.34
CA ARG A 234 -45.60 0.37 -38.15
C ARG A 234 -46.53 -0.57 -37.38
N LYS A 235 -45.98 -1.51 -36.60
CA LYS A 235 -46.77 -2.38 -35.71
C LYS A 235 -47.71 -1.62 -34.79
N THR A 236 -47.22 -0.51 -34.24
CA THR A 236 -48.01 0.34 -33.31
C THR A 236 -49.26 0.95 -34.02
N TYR A 237 -49.16 1.22 -35.33
CA TYR A 237 -50.25 1.86 -36.07
C TYR A 237 -51.14 0.86 -36.82
N SER A 238 -50.59 -0.23 -37.38
CA SER A 238 -51.30 -1.17 -38.22
C SER A 238 -51.70 -2.48 -37.53
N GLY A 239 -51.16 -2.75 -36.35
CA GLY A 239 -51.33 -4.02 -35.64
C GLY A 239 -50.58 -5.21 -36.28
N PHE A 240 -49.99 -5.03 -37.45
CA PHE A 240 -49.28 -6.09 -38.18
C PHE A 240 -47.77 -6.05 -37.93
N ALA A 241 -47.17 -7.22 -37.65
CA ALA A 241 -45.74 -7.41 -37.59
C ALA A 241 -45.33 -8.53 -38.59
N PRO A 242 -44.40 -8.27 -39.50
CA PRO A 242 -43.87 -9.29 -40.36
C PRO A 242 -43.22 -10.44 -39.58
N PRO A 243 -43.32 -11.69 -40.07
CA PRO A 243 -42.69 -12.82 -39.41
C PRO A 243 -41.16 -12.62 -39.34
N GLY A 244 -40.53 -13.06 -38.22
CA GLY A 244 -39.08 -12.93 -38.02
C GLY A 244 -38.59 -11.52 -37.69
N ARG A 245 -39.48 -10.54 -37.41
CA ARG A 245 -39.16 -9.18 -36.99
C ARG A 245 -39.61 -8.91 -35.55
N PRO A 246 -38.77 -8.22 -34.72
CA PRO A 246 -37.46 -7.68 -35.04
C PRO A 246 -36.37 -8.78 -35.09
N LYS A 247 -35.36 -8.60 -35.92
CA LYS A 247 -34.22 -9.54 -36.04
C LYS A 247 -33.19 -9.33 -34.91
N GLU A 248 -33.03 -8.14 -34.41
CA GLU A 248 -32.13 -7.74 -33.30
C GLU A 248 -30.66 -8.15 -33.52
N TRP A 249 -30.21 -8.17 -34.78
CA TRP A 249 -28.87 -8.66 -35.16
C TRP A 249 -27.75 -7.87 -34.50
N ARG A 250 -27.96 -6.57 -34.22
CA ARG A 250 -26.99 -5.73 -33.57
C ARG A 250 -26.73 -6.17 -32.14
N GLU A 251 -27.78 -6.43 -31.40
CA GLU A 251 -27.73 -6.86 -29.99
C GLU A 251 -27.11 -8.24 -29.90
N GLN A 252 -27.50 -9.17 -30.79
CA GLN A 252 -26.95 -10.52 -30.84
C GLN A 252 -25.45 -10.57 -31.16
N VAL A 253 -25.00 -9.72 -32.11
CA VAL A 253 -23.56 -9.62 -32.44
C VAL A 253 -22.75 -8.98 -31.32
N LEU A 254 -23.28 -7.97 -30.66
CA LEU A 254 -22.62 -7.35 -29.50
C LEU A 254 -22.47 -8.34 -28.35
N GLU A 255 -23.50 -9.16 -28.09
CA GLU A 255 -23.41 -10.20 -27.06
C GLU A 255 -22.42 -11.32 -27.45
N SER A 256 -22.39 -11.70 -28.73
CA SER A 256 -21.38 -12.64 -29.22
C SER A 256 -19.95 -12.14 -29.07
N LEU A 257 -19.69 -10.86 -29.39
CA LEU A 257 -18.40 -10.21 -29.17
C LEU A 257 -18.02 -10.20 -27.69
N LYS A 258 -18.96 -9.82 -26.82
CA LYS A 258 -18.76 -9.84 -25.37
C LYS A 258 -18.41 -11.23 -24.87
N GLY A 259 -19.16 -12.27 -25.27
CA GLY A 259 -18.88 -13.65 -24.89
C GLY A 259 -17.50 -14.14 -25.36
N THR A 260 -17.06 -13.71 -26.56
CA THR A 260 -15.71 -14.02 -27.06
C THR A 260 -14.62 -13.37 -26.20
N ILE A 261 -14.86 -12.15 -25.72
CA ILE A 261 -13.95 -11.45 -24.80
C ILE A 261 -13.90 -12.19 -23.47
N GLU A 262 -15.04 -12.48 -22.86
CA GLU A 262 -15.11 -13.19 -21.57
C GLU A 262 -14.38 -14.53 -21.61
N ALA A 263 -14.49 -15.28 -22.70
CA ALA A 263 -13.78 -16.55 -22.87
C ALA A 263 -12.25 -16.41 -22.88
N LYS A 264 -11.71 -15.30 -23.37
CA LYS A 264 -10.27 -15.03 -23.41
C LYS A 264 -9.67 -14.78 -22.03
N PHE A 265 -10.47 -14.26 -21.09
CA PHE A 265 -9.99 -13.87 -19.77
C PHE A 265 -9.95 -15.01 -18.76
N ARG A 266 -10.34 -16.21 -19.12
CA ARG A 266 -10.35 -17.34 -18.21
C ARG A 266 -8.93 -17.75 -17.81
N ILE A 267 -8.61 -17.62 -16.53
CA ILE A 267 -7.30 -17.92 -15.95
C ILE A 267 -7.34 -19.34 -15.36
N GLU A 268 -6.49 -20.21 -15.83
CA GLU A 268 -6.37 -21.57 -15.30
C GLU A 268 -5.33 -21.60 -14.18
N LYS A 269 -5.69 -22.24 -13.05
CA LYS A 269 -4.75 -22.48 -11.96
C LYS A 269 -3.63 -23.40 -12.41
N LYS A 270 -2.38 -22.97 -12.22
CA LYS A 270 -1.18 -23.78 -12.48
C LYS A 270 -0.47 -24.07 -11.18
N ALA A 271 0.22 -25.19 -11.11
CA ALA A 271 1.06 -25.53 -9.98
C ALA A 271 2.37 -24.69 -9.98
N GLY A 272 2.78 -24.23 -8.81
CA GLY A 272 4.04 -23.50 -8.62
C GLY A 272 3.83 -22.00 -8.33
N ASP A 273 4.90 -21.35 -7.88
CA ASP A 273 4.93 -19.91 -7.58
C ASP A 273 5.01 -19.06 -8.86
N GLY A 274 4.46 -17.85 -8.84
CA GLY A 274 4.61 -16.88 -9.93
C GLY A 274 3.65 -17.08 -11.12
N TRP A 275 2.80 -18.08 -11.08
CA TRP A 275 1.92 -18.42 -12.21
C TRP A 275 0.84 -17.34 -12.44
N LEU A 276 0.25 -16.81 -11.35
CA LEU A 276 -0.83 -15.83 -11.43
C LEU A 276 -0.32 -14.49 -11.97
N GLY A 277 0.75 -13.97 -11.39
CA GLY A 277 1.34 -12.71 -11.84
C GLY A 277 1.82 -12.76 -13.30
N SER A 278 2.35 -13.90 -13.74
CA SER A 278 2.75 -14.08 -15.13
C SER A 278 1.54 -14.07 -16.09
N GLN A 279 0.45 -14.74 -15.71
CA GLN A 279 -0.78 -14.74 -16.51
C GLN A 279 -1.46 -13.38 -16.53
N LEU A 280 -1.58 -12.71 -15.37
CA LEU A 280 -2.18 -11.38 -15.28
C LEU A 280 -1.40 -10.35 -16.11
N ARG A 281 -0.07 -10.37 -16.05
CA ARG A 281 0.78 -9.48 -16.87
C ARG A 281 0.58 -9.77 -18.36
N LYS A 282 0.55 -11.05 -18.76
CA LYS A 282 0.35 -11.45 -20.16
C LYS A 282 -1.01 -10.99 -20.66
N ILE A 283 -2.09 -11.35 -19.97
CA ILE A 283 -3.45 -10.97 -20.36
C ILE A 283 -3.60 -9.45 -20.37
N GLY A 284 -3.04 -8.75 -19.38
CA GLY A 284 -3.05 -7.30 -19.32
C GLY A 284 -2.34 -6.64 -20.51
N SER A 285 -1.14 -7.11 -20.85
CA SER A 285 -0.36 -6.61 -22.00
C SER A 285 -1.04 -6.94 -23.34
N ASP A 286 -1.53 -8.16 -23.49
CA ASP A 286 -2.26 -8.59 -24.69
C ASP A 286 -3.53 -7.75 -24.88
N SER A 287 -4.25 -7.46 -23.78
CA SER A 287 -5.45 -6.59 -23.77
C SER A 287 -5.14 -5.17 -24.24
N VAL A 288 -4.06 -4.57 -23.77
CA VAL A 288 -3.64 -3.21 -24.19
C VAL A 288 -3.30 -3.23 -25.68
N THR A 289 -2.55 -4.21 -26.13
CA THR A 289 -2.18 -4.36 -27.55
C THR A 289 -3.42 -4.51 -28.43
N GLU A 290 -4.37 -5.35 -28.02
CA GLU A 290 -5.65 -5.53 -28.74
C GLU A 290 -6.48 -4.23 -28.74
N LEU A 291 -6.57 -3.51 -27.61
CA LEU A 291 -7.31 -2.25 -27.54
C LEU A 291 -6.67 -1.13 -28.39
N ILE A 292 -5.35 -1.09 -28.50
CA ILE A 292 -4.65 -0.18 -29.41
C ILE A 292 -4.98 -0.53 -30.86
N LEU A 293 -4.92 -1.82 -31.22
CA LEU A 293 -5.32 -2.28 -32.55
C LEU A 293 -6.80 -2.00 -32.83
N LEU A 294 -7.66 -2.21 -31.83
CA LEU A 294 -9.08 -1.87 -31.94
C LEU A 294 -9.25 -0.38 -32.25
N LYS A 295 -8.60 0.50 -31.47
CA LYS A 295 -8.72 1.96 -31.63
C LYS A 295 -8.31 2.46 -33.01
N HIS A 296 -7.19 1.94 -33.53
CA HIS A 296 -6.59 2.48 -34.75
C HIS A 296 -7.04 1.77 -36.05
N ILE A 297 -7.40 0.49 -35.97
CA ILE A 297 -7.67 -0.32 -37.14
C ILE A 297 -9.13 -0.75 -37.20
N VAL A 298 -9.68 -1.28 -36.11
CA VAL A 298 -11.00 -1.90 -36.11
C VAL A 298 -12.11 -0.86 -35.90
N ALA A 299 -11.97 0.05 -34.93
CA ALA A 299 -13.00 1.02 -34.60
C ALA A 299 -13.37 1.97 -35.78
N PRO A 300 -12.43 2.39 -36.64
CA PRO A 300 -12.79 3.16 -37.82
C PRO A 300 -13.73 2.45 -38.82
N CYS A 301 -13.78 1.11 -38.79
CA CYS A 301 -14.69 0.32 -39.62
C CYS A 301 -16.12 0.32 -39.05
N PHE A 302 -16.29 0.54 -37.76
CA PHE A 302 -17.58 0.50 -37.08
C PHE A 302 -18.30 1.85 -37.16
N PRO A 303 -19.62 1.85 -37.18
CA PRO A 303 -20.41 3.10 -37.08
C PRO A 303 -20.11 3.81 -35.75
N PRO A 304 -19.95 5.17 -35.74
CA PRO A 304 -19.69 5.92 -34.51
C PRO A 304 -20.76 5.73 -33.42
N SER A 305 -22.00 5.44 -33.83
CA SER A 305 -23.14 5.16 -32.94
C SER A 305 -22.95 3.95 -32.06
N TRP A 306 -22.02 3.04 -32.38
CA TRP A 306 -21.76 1.85 -31.58
C TRP A 306 -20.82 2.10 -30.43
N ASN A 307 -20.04 3.19 -30.44
CA ASN A 307 -19.01 3.49 -29.44
C ASN A 307 -18.17 2.25 -29.11
N ILE A 308 -17.73 1.56 -30.18
CA ILE A 308 -17.18 0.19 -30.03
C ILE A 308 -15.93 0.16 -29.16
N PHE A 309 -15.09 1.19 -29.21
CA PHE A 309 -13.90 1.30 -28.36
C PHE A 309 -14.25 1.35 -26.88
N ASP A 310 -15.20 2.20 -26.50
CA ASP A 310 -15.62 2.33 -25.09
C ASP A 310 -16.31 1.04 -24.61
N ARG A 311 -17.10 0.38 -25.50
CA ARG A 311 -17.72 -0.92 -25.17
C ARG A 311 -16.69 -2.00 -24.93
N PHE A 312 -15.71 -2.15 -25.82
CA PHE A 312 -14.63 -3.12 -25.65
C PHE A 312 -13.83 -2.85 -24.38
N THR A 313 -13.43 -1.61 -24.15
CA THR A 313 -12.74 -1.20 -22.93
C THR A 313 -13.50 -1.64 -21.68
N ASN A 314 -14.82 -1.39 -21.67
CA ASN A 314 -15.68 -1.79 -20.56
C ASN A 314 -15.84 -3.31 -20.43
N TRP A 315 -15.99 -4.04 -21.55
CA TRP A 315 -16.08 -5.50 -21.53
C TRP A 315 -14.80 -6.15 -21.05
N TYR A 316 -13.64 -5.65 -21.48
CA TYR A 316 -12.32 -6.09 -20.99
C TYR A 316 -12.19 -5.88 -19.49
N HIS A 317 -12.58 -4.70 -19.01
CA HIS A 317 -12.60 -4.41 -17.59
C HIS A 317 -13.51 -5.36 -16.79
N ILE A 318 -14.76 -5.54 -17.23
CA ILE A 318 -15.74 -6.43 -16.59
C ILE A 318 -15.24 -7.89 -16.59
N ALA A 319 -14.69 -8.36 -17.73
CA ALA A 319 -14.17 -9.72 -17.84
C ALA A 319 -13.00 -9.95 -16.87
N PHE A 320 -12.07 -8.98 -16.76
CA PHE A 320 -11.00 -9.00 -15.78
C PHE A 320 -11.54 -9.04 -14.35
N ALA A 321 -12.42 -8.10 -14.01
CA ALA A 321 -13.01 -8.01 -12.67
C ALA A 321 -13.74 -9.31 -12.29
N THR A 322 -14.52 -9.87 -13.23
CA THR A 322 -15.24 -11.13 -13.01
C THR A 322 -14.31 -12.29 -12.74
N GLU A 323 -13.22 -12.39 -13.50
CA GLU A 323 -12.26 -13.48 -13.37
C GLU A 323 -11.41 -13.35 -12.10
N ILE A 324 -11.00 -12.15 -11.73
CA ILE A 324 -10.33 -11.87 -10.45
C ILE A 324 -11.25 -12.25 -9.27
N ASN A 325 -12.51 -11.85 -9.31
CA ASN A 325 -13.49 -12.21 -8.28
C ASN A 325 -13.71 -13.73 -8.18
N ARG A 326 -13.70 -14.44 -9.32
CA ARG A 326 -13.76 -15.90 -9.33
C ARG A 326 -12.55 -16.51 -8.62
N LEU A 327 -11.34 -16.04 -8.93
CA LEU A 327 -10.11 -16.53 -8.32
C LEU A 327 -10.07 -16.29 -6.80
N ILE A 328 -10.53 -15.12 -6.36
CA ILE A 328 -10.61 -14.79 -4.93
C ILE A 328 -11.57 -15.74 -4.21
N ARG A 329 -12.74 -16.02 -4.79
CA ARG A 329 -13.74 -16.95 -4.22
C ARG A 329 -13.24 -18.40 -4.19
N GLU A 330 -12.44 -18.81 -5.16
CA GLU A 330 -11.82 -20.13 -5.19
C GLU A 330 -10.66 -20.30 -4.19
N GLY A 331 -10.29 -19.22 -3.52
CA GLY A 331 -9.19 -19.14 -2.56
C GLY A 331 -7.84 -18.96 -3.24
N ILE A 332 -7.19 -17.83 -2.95
CA ILE A 332 -5.80 -17.53 -3.30
C ILE A 332 -5.03 -17.33 -2.00
N GLU A 333 -3.82 -17.85 -1.94
CA GLU A 333 -3.01 -17.85 -0.73
C GLU A 333 -1.56 -17.46 -1.02
N GLY A 334 -0.85 -17.01 0.00
CA GLY A 334 0.58 -16.77 -0.03
C GLY A 334 1.00 -15.78 -1.11
N LYS A 335 1.96 -16.17 -1.96
CA LYS A 335 2.53 -15.31 -3.01
C LYS A 335 1.52 -14.89 -4.08
N THR A 336 0.46 -15.66 -4.31
CA THR A 336 -0.56 -15.31 -5.29
C THR A 336 -1.37 -14.08 -4.91
N ILE A 337 -1.57 -13.82 -3.60
CA ILE A 337 -2.18 -12.58 -3.11
C ILE A 337 -1.30 -11.38 -3.44
N ILE A 338 0.02 -11.51 -3.24
CA ILE A 338 0.98 -10.45 -3.55
C ILE A 338 0.94 -10.10 -5.04
N GLU A 339 0.99 -11.12 -5.90
CA GLU A 339 0.96 -10.94 -7.36
C GLU A 339 -0.32 -10.24 -7.82
N LEU A 340 -1.45 -10.59 -7.22
CA LEU A 340 -2.73 -9.94 -7.50
C LEU A 340 -2.72 -8.49 -7.03
N LEU A 341 -2.29 -8.20 -5.80
CA LEU A 341 -2.25 -6.84 -5.25
C LEU A 341 -1.32 -5.92 -6.07
N ILE A 342 -0.16 -6.43 -6.49
CA ILE A 342 0.76 -5.69 -7.39
C ILE A 342 0.06 -5.39 -8.72
N PHE A 343 -0.63 -6.36 -9.31
CA PHE A 343 -1.35 -6.14 -10.56
C PHE A 343 -2.47 -5.12 -10.41
N LEU A 344 -3.29 -5.21 -9.35
CA LEU A 344 -4.38 -4.27 -9.07
C LEU A 344 -3.85 -2.82 -8.97
N ASN A 345 -2.75 -2.62 -8.26
CA ASN A 345 -2.14 -1.30 -8.11
C ASN A 345 -1.59 -0.74 -9.44
N HIS A 346 -1.13 -1.61 -10.33
CA HIS A 346 -0.56 -1.21 -11.62
C HIS A 346 -1.58 -1.19 -12.77
N TYR A 347 -2.81 -1.67 -12.57
CA TYR A 347 -3.81 -1.78 -13.64
C TYR A 347 -4.11 -0.46 -14.34
N ALA A 348 -4.16 0.65 -13.61
CA ALA A 348 -4.36 1.99 -14.15
C ALA A 348 -3.05 2.68 -14.58
N SER A 349 -1.91 1.99 -14.57
CA SER A 349 -0.61 2.55 -14.97
C SER A 349 -0.46 2.61 -16.50
N GLU A 350 0.59 3.28 -16.95
CA GLU A 350 0.94 3.41 -18.38
C GLU A 350 1.24 2.07 -19.07
N ASN A 351 1.58 1.06 -18.30
CA ASN A 351 1.84 -0.30 -18.82
C ASN A 351 0.56 -1.05 -19.18
N TYR A 352 -0.59 -0.64 -18.63
CA TYR A 352 -1.89 -1.28 -18.83
C TYR A 352 -2.94 -0.28 -19.30
N MET A 353 -4.07 -0.16 -18.61
CA MET A 353 -5.20 0.65 -19.06
C MET A 353 -4.94 2.16 -19.07
N GLY A 354 -3.93 2.63 -18.33
CA GLY A 354 -3.45 4.02 -18.38
C GLY A 354 -2.47 4.31 -19.53
N ASN A 355 -2.31 3.41 -20.49
CA ASN A 355 -1.42 3.61 -21.63
C ASN A 355 -1.81 4.87 -22.43
N PRO A 356 -0.86 5.79 -22.74
CA PRO A 356 -1.14 7.04 -23.43
C PRO A 356 -1.78 6.85 -24.81
N GLU A 357 -1.47 5.75 -25.51
CA GLU A 357 -2.03 5.45 -26.83
C GLU A 357 -3.52 5.13 -26.76
N LEU A 358 -3.99 4.57 -25.65
CA LEU A 358 -5.41 4.33 -25.41
C LEU A 358 -6.17 5.66 -25.24
N GLY A 359 -5.52 6.68 -24.65
CA GLY A 359 -6.13 7.99 -24.42
C GLY A 359 -7.23 7.99 -23.37
N ILE A 360 -7.20 7.01 -22.45
CA ILE A 360 -8.14 6.90 -21.34
C ILE A 360 -7.54 7.66 -20.15
N SER A 361 -8.27 8.64 -19.59
CA SER A 361 -7.82 9.32 -18.37
C SER A 361 -7.92 8.38 -17.17
N LYS A 362 -6.94 8.42 -16.27
CA LYS A 362 -6.88 7.56 -15.07
C LYS A 362 -8.15 7.60 -14.24
N GLU A 363 -8.80 8.76 -14.18
CA GLU A 363 -10.04 8.98 -13.43
C GLU A 363 -11.27 8.23 -14.01
N ARG A 364 -11.17 7.79 -15.26
CA ARG A 364 -12.22 7.03 -15.96
C ARG A 364 -11.99 5.52 -15.94
N ILE A 365 -10.85 5.06 -15.44
CA ILE A 365 -10.57 3.63 -15.31
C ILE A 365 -11.20 3.17 -14.01
N PRO A 366 -12.24 2.32 -14.04
CA PRO A 366 -12.85 1.81 -12.83
C PRO A 366 -11.88 0.88 -12.08
N GLU A 367 -12.10 0.73 -10.79
CA GLU A 367 -11.35 -0.24 -9.99
C GLU A 367 -11.79 -1.66 -10.36
N LEU A 368 -10.82 -2.58 -10.48
CA LEU A 368 -11.09 -3.99 -10.82
C LEU A 368 -11.77 -4.75 -9.69
N LEU A 369 -11.58 -4.29 -8.46
CA LEU A 369 -12.11 -4.89 -7.26
C LEU A 369 -12.73 -3.80 -6.39
N ASP A 370 -13.83 -4.10 -5.73
CA ASP A 370 -14.42 -3.17 -4.78
C ASP A 370 -13.46 -2.87 -3.64
N GLY A 371 -13.41 -1.60 -3.20
CA GLY A 371 -12.47 -1.15 -2.17
C GLY A 371 -12.57 -1.95 -0.86
N SER A 372 -13.75 -2.48 -0.52
CA SER A 372 -13.93 -3.33 0.65
C SER A 372 -13.28 -4.72 0.48
N GLU A 373 -13.40 -5.33 -0.70
CA GLU A 373 -12.79 -6.62 -1.04
C GLU A 373 -11.27 -6.48 -1.17
N GLN A 374 -10.78 -5.40 -1.75
CA GLN A 374 -9.35 -5.10 -1.83
C GLN A 374 -8.75 -4.92 -0.43
N ASN A 375 -9.40 -4.17 0.45
CA ASN A 375 -8.97 -4.00 1.84
C ASN A 375 -8.99 -5.33 2.62
N ALA A 376 -9.95 -6.21 2.37
CA ALA A 376 -9.98 -7.54 2.95
C ALA A 376 -8.75 -8.37 2.53
N LEU A 377 -8.38 -8.37 1.25
CA LEU A 377 -7.17 -9.03 0.75
C LEU A 377 -5.89 -8.43 1.35
N ILE A 378 -5.81 -7.12 1.43
CA ILE A 378 -4.68 -6.41 2.06
C ILE A 378 -4.55 -6.82 3.52
N ASN A 379 -5.65 -6.89 4.26
CA ASN A 379 -5.61 -7.30 5.67
C ASN A 379 -5.21 -8.77 5.83
N VAL A 380 -5.66 -9.67 4.95
CA VAL A 380 -5.20 -11.07 4.92
C VAL A 380 -3.70 -11.14 4.66
N TYR A 381 -3.20 -10.38 3.69
CA TYR A 381 -1.77 -10.29 3.39
C TYR A 381 -0.95 -9.75 4.56
N ILE A 382 -1.37 -8.63 5.16
CA ILE A 382 -0.68 -8.03 6.31
C ILE A 382 -0.69 -9.00 7.50
N GLY A 383 -1.83 -9.64 7.79
CA GLY A 383 -1.95 -10.62 8.86
C GLY A 383 -1.00 -11.81 8.66
N SER A 384 -0.98 -12.40 7.47
CA SER A 384 -0.06 -13.49 7.13
C SER A 384 1.41 -13.05 7.20
N THR A 385 1.73 -11.85 6.73
CA THR A 385 3.08 -11.29 6.79
C THR A 385 3.51 -11.08 8.24
N LYS A 386 2.63 -10.58 9.10
CA LYS A 386 2.88 -10.40 10.53
C LYS A 386 3.20 -11.72 11.23
N GLU A 387 2.40 -12.77 10.99
CA GLU A 387 2.66 -14.09 11.55
C GLU A 387 4.01 -14.67 11.07
N ASN A 388 4.35 -14.47 9.80
CA ASN A 388 5.65 -14.87 9.27
C ASN A 388 6.80 -14.11 9.93
N ILE A 389 6.68 -12.78 10.08
CA ILE A 389 7.66 -11.94 10.78
C ILE A 389 7.86 -12.45 12.20
N LYS A 390 6.79 -12.69 12.93
CA LYS A 390 6.84 -13.21 14.30
C LYS A 390 7.55 -14.56 14.39
N ALA A 391 7.24 -15.46 13.47
CA ALA A 391 7.90 -16.76 13.38
C ALA A 391 9.40 -16.63 13.06
N TRP A 392 9.76 -15.75 12.11
CA TRP A 392 11.15 -15.53 11.73
C TRP A 392 11.96 -14.87 12.85
N LEU A 393 11.42 -13.87 13.53
CA LEU A 393 12.04 -13.24 14.69
C LEU A 393 12.26 -14.25 15.84
N SER A 394 11.28 -15.12 16.10
CA SER A 394 11.42 -16.18 17.10
C SER A 394 12.49 -17.21 16.71
N ASN A 395 12.55 -17.57 15.43
CA ASN A 395 13.59 -18.47 14.91
C ASN A 395 14.98 -17.81 15.00
N ALA A 396 15.08 -16.51 14.75
CA ALA A 396 16.33 -15.76 14.86
C ALA A 396 16.87 -15.80 16.28
N VAL A 397 16.04 -15.60 17.32
CA VAL A 397 16.44 -15.76 18.74
C VAL A 397 16.91 -17.18 19.01
N THR A 398 16.20 -18.17 18.50
CA THR A 398 16.56 -19.59 18.70
C THR A 398 17.91 -19.90 18.04
N GLN A 399 18.15 -19.39 16.85
CA GLN A 399 19.42 -19.56 16.14
C GLN A 399 20.55 -18.85 16.87
N GLU A 400 20.34 -17.62 17.30
CA GLU A 400 21.30 -16.82 18.08
C GLU A 400 21.69 -17.55 19.37
N SER A 401 20.72 -18.12 20.11
CA SER A 401 20.98 -18.92 21.29
C SER A 401 21.80 -20.20 21.04
N ARG A 402 21.76 -20.73 19.81
CA ARG A 402 22.62 -21.84 19.39
C ARG A 402 24.04 -21.37 19.07
N GLU A 403 24.18 -20.18 18.47
CA GLU A 403 25.49 -19.56 18.22
C GLU A 403 26.28 -19.38 19.52
N TRP A 404 25.64 -18.93 20.61
CA TRP A 404 26.30 -18.73 21.90
C TRP A 404 26.94 -20.00 22.49
N ARG A 405 26.57 -21.18 21.99
CA ARG A 405 27.09 -22.50 22.46
C ARG A 405 28.14 -23.08 21.55
N LYS A 406 28.61 -22.32 20.56
CA LYS A 406 29.69 -22.73 19.68
C LYS A 406 31.04 -22.76 20.41
N THR A 407 31.96 -23.49 19.84
CA THR A 407 33.34 -23.61 20.34
C THR A 407 34.23 -22.44 19.94
N ASP A 408 33.78 -21.62 19.01
CA ASP A 408 34.53 -20.47 18.48
C ASP A 408 33.98 -19.17 19.07
N PRO A 409 34.82 -18.15 19.29
CA PRO A 409 34.36 -16.84 19.74
C PRO A 409 33.53 -16.14 18.65
N PRO A 410 32.68 -15.14 19.00
CA PRO A 410 32.01 -14.31 18.02
C PRO A 410 33.03 -13.53 17.17
N SER A 411 32.63 -13.16 15.95
CA SER A 411 33.46 -12.35 15.06
C SER A 411 33.56 -10.91 15.55
N GLY A 412 34.67 -10.25 15.24
CA GLY A 412 34.82 -8.81 15.41
C GLY A 412 34.36 -8.05 14.16
N ASP A 413 33.80 -6.89 14.33
CA ASP A 413 33.54 -5.93 13.24
C ASP A 413 34.86 -5.22 12.82
N ALA A 414 34.80 -4.28 11.87
CA ALA A 414 35.97 -3.54 11.36
C ALA A 414 36.70 -2.74 12.46
N ASP A 415 35.99 -2.35 13.52
CA ASP A 415 36.50 -1.57 14.65
C ASP A 415 36.96 -2.48 15.81
N GLY A 416 36.78 -3.81 15.69
CA GLY A 416 37.18 -4.81 16.68
C GLY A 416 36.12 -5.10 17.76
N TYR A 417 34.92 -4.59 17.62
CA TYR A 417 33.82 -4.89 18.53
C TYR A 417 33.21 -6.25 18.18
N PHE A 418 32.93 -7.06 19.18
CA PHE A 418 32.26 -8.35 18.96
C PHE A 418 30.83 -8.16 18.44
N VAL A 419 30.50 -8.91 17.40
CA VAL A 419 29.18 -8.93 16.75
C VAL A 419 28.84 -10.34 16.28
N THR A 420 27.56 -10.61 16.04
CA THR A 420 27.08 -11.80 15.33
C THR A 420 26.40 -11.40 14.02
N ASP A 421 26.01 -12.39 13.22
CA ASP A 421 25.31 -12.14 11.95
C ASP A 421 23.86 -11.66 12.13
N LEU A 422 23.30 -11.73 13.34
CA LEU A 422 21.92 -11.41 13.66
C LEU A 422 21.46 -10.06 13.12
N PRO A 423 22.17 -8.91 13.31
CA PRO A 423 21.74 -7.62 12.81
C PRO A 423 21.65 -7.56 11.28
N VAL A 424 22.55 -8.22 10.59
CA VAL A 424 22.59 -8.25 9.11
C VAL A 424 21.44 -9.09 8.58
N ILE A 425 21.22 -10.26 9.17
CA ILE A 425 20.12 -11.16 8.78
C ILE A 425 18.76 -10.46 8.94
N LEU A 426 18.53 -9.79 10.07
CA LEU A 426 17.27 -9.08 10.31
C LEU A 426 17.09 -7.88 9.38
N ALA A 427 18.12 -7.09 9.15
CA ALA A 427 18.09 -5.97 8.21
C ALA A 427 17.77 -6.42 6.78
N GLN A 428 18.36 -7.52 6.34
CA GLN A 428 18.09 -8.13 5.04
C GLN A 428 16.64 -8.61 4.96
N MET A 429 16.16 -9.35 5.95
CA MET A 429 14.80 -9.85 6.03
C MET A 429 13.78 -8.69 5.93
N VAL A 430 13.97 -7.62 6.72
CA VAL A 430 13.10 -6.44 6.68
C VAL A 430 13.16 -5.75 5.32
N SER A 431 14.36 -5.61 4.74
CA SER A 431 14.54 -5.03 3.40
C SER A 431 13.82 -5.83 2.32
N GLU A 432 13.82 -7.15 2.38
CA GLU A 432 13.12 -8.03 1.43
C GLU A 432 11.60 -7.87 1.57
N ILE A 433 11.07 -7.88 2.80
CA ILE A 433 9.64 -7.68 3.06
C ILE A 433 9.19 -6.31 2.55
N LEU A 434 9.93 -5.25 2.88
CA LEU A 434 9.59 -3.90 2.45
C LEU A 434 9.75 -3.71 0.93
N GLY A 435 10.69 -4.41 0.31
CA GLY A 435 10.86 -4.44 -1.13
C GLY A 435 9.62 -5.00 -1.85
N VAL A 436 9.02 -6.04 -1.30
CA VAL A 436 7.78 -6.63 -1.82
C VAL A 436 6.59 -5.73 -1.54
N THR A 437 6.42 -5.24 -0.32
CA THR A 437 5.29 -4.39 0.07
C THR A 437 5.27 -3.06 -0.67
N LYS A 438 6.43 -2.47 -0.96
CA LYS A 438 6.56 -1.25 -1.77
C LYS A 438 6.03 -1.44 -3.20
N GLN A 439 6.19 -2.64 -3.77
CA GLN A 439 5.64 -2.93 -5.10
C GLN A 439 4.11 -2.95 -5.09
N ILE A 440 3.50 -3.23 -3.94
CA ILE A 440 2.04 -3.19 -3.79
C ILE A 440 1.58 -1.75 -3.58
N SER A 441 1.98 -1.08 -2.50
CA SER A 441 1.74 0.34 -2.27
C SER A 441 2.62 0.89 -1.14
N ASP A 442 2.86 2.20 -1.14
CA ASP A 442 3.60 2.87 -0.06
C ASP A 442 2.83 2.80 1.28
N GLU A 443 1.50 2.87 1.25
CA GLU A 443 0.66 2.77 2.46
C GLU A 443 0.79 1.39 3.12
N ILE A 444 0.76 0.30 2.34
CA ILE A 444 0.93 -1.07 2.85
C ILE A 444 2.34 -1.25 3.40
N LYS A 445 3.35 -0.73 2.71
CA LYS A 445 4.75 -0.74 3.16
C LYS A 445 4.87 -0.09 4.54
N ASP A 446 4.27 1.09 4.74
CA ASP A 446 4.34 1.82 6.01
C ASP A 446 3.58 1.08 7.13
N ARG A 447 2.43 0.48 6.83
CA ARG A 447 1.70 -0.37 7.79
C ARG A 447 2.51 -1.59 8.21
N VAL A 448 3.10 -2.32 7.26
CA VAL A 448 3.93 -3.51 7.56
C VAL A 448 5.17 -3.12 8.34
N PHE A 449 5.80 -1.99 8.03
CA PHE A 449 6.93 -1.50 8.81
C PHE A 449 6.55 -1.20 10.26
N ASN A 450 5.41 -0.56 10.49
CA ASN A 450 4.91 -0.32 11.85
C ASN A 450 4.63 -1.64 12.61
N ASP A 451 4.09 -2.66 11.93
CA ASP A 451 3.92 -3.98 12.53
C ASP A 451 5.27 -4.61 12.88
N ILE A 452 6.30 -4.48 12.03
CA ILE A 452 7.66 -4.93 12.34
C ILE A 452 8.20 -4.23 13.59
N VAL A 453 8.04 -2.91 13.69
CA VAL A 453 8.47 -2.14 14.88
C VAL A 453 7.81 -2.64 16.15
N LEU A 454 6.53 -2.98 16.09
CA LEU A 454 5.80 -3.54 17.24
C LEU A 454 6.31 -4.93 17.63
N GLU A 455 6.58 -5.82 16.65
CA GLU A 455 7.09 -7.16 16.91
C GLU A 455 8.55 -7.14 17.40
N MET A 456 9.33 -6.11 17.07
CA MET A 456 10.69 -5.93 17.58
C MET A 456 10.75 -5.80 19.10
N ARG A 457 9.72 -5.26 19.75
CA ARG A 457 9.64 -5.25 21.22
C ARG A 457 9.63 -6.66 21.79
N GLU A 458 8.74 -7.52 21.27
CA GLU A 458 8.64 -8.93 21.70
C GLU A 458 9.94 -9.70 21.39
N PHE A 459 10.56 -9.37 20.25
CA PHE A 459 11.85 -9.93 19.87
C PHE A 459 12.95 -9.61 20.90
N PHE A 460 13.13 -8.33 21.28
CA PHE A 460 14.14 -7.95 22.26
C PHE A 460 13.85 -8.57 23.65
N GLU A 461 12.59 -8.65 24.06
CA GLU A 461 12.20 -9.32 25.30
C GLU A 461 12.61 -10.81 25.29
N LYS A 462 12.36 -11.51 24.18
CA LYS A 462 12.76 -12.93 23.99
C LYS A 462 14.27 -13.08 23.93
N LEU A 463 14.97 -12.18 23.24
CA LEU A 463 16.42 -12.19 23.13
C LEU A 463 17.08 -12.04 24.51
N ILE A 464 16.63 -11.07 25.30
CA ILE A 464 17.11 -10.83 26.66
C ILE A 464 16.70 -11.97 27.59
N GLY A 465 15.49 -12.52 27.42
CA GLY A 465 15.08 -13.72 28.16
C GLY A 465 16.01 -14.91 27.91
N ALA A 466 16.34 -15.17 26.65
CA ALA A 466 17.29 -16.23 26.29
C ALA A 466 18.71 -15.95 26.81
N LEU A 467 19.14 -14.68 26.78
CA LEU A 467 20.43 -14.27 27.35
C LEU A 467 20.45 -14.44 28.88
N SER A 468 19.34 -14.18 29.57
CA SER A 468 19.20 -14.42 31.00
C SER A 468 19.31 -15.92 31.33
N GLU A 469 18.68 -16.78 30.52
CA GLU A 469 18.82 -18.24 30.69
C GLU A 469 20.28 -18.70 30.45
N PHE A 470 20.95 -18.12 29.46
CA PHE A 470 22.34 -18.39 29.17
C PHE A 470 23.25 -17.95 30.32
N LYS A 471 23.01 -16.79 30.90
CA LYS A 471 23.67 -16.30 32.13
C LYS A 471 23.47 -17.27 33.28
N ASP A 472 22.23 -17.67 33.56
CA ASP A 472 21.91 -18.57 34.69
C ASP A 472 22.58 -19.95 34.55
N GLN A 473 22.71 -20.45 33.31
CA GLN A 473 23.48 -21.67 33.01
C GLN A 473 24.97 -21.46 33.31
N HIS A 474 25.53 -20.32 32.84
CA HIS A 474 26.94 -19.98 33.07
C HIS A 474 27.23 -19.83 34.57
N LEU A 475 26.41 -19.10 35.32
CA LEU A 475 26.62 -18.88 36.76
C LEU A 475 26.51 -20.18 37.58
N ARG A 476 25.72 -21.18 37.14
CA ARG A 476 25.64 -22.49 37.78
C ARG A 476 26.88 -23.37 37.44
N THR A 477 27.39 -23.27 36.24
CA THR A 477 28.46 -24.15 35.73
C THR A 477 29.39 -23.34 34.86
N ARG A 478 30.31 -22.58 35.45
CA ARG A 478 31.15 -21.60 34.78
C ARG A 478 31.96 -22.13 33.60
N ASN A 479 32.26 -23.43 33.55
CA ASN A 479 32.97 -24.07 32.44
C ASN A 479 32.09 -24.56 31.29
N ALA A 480 30.77 -24.42 31.39
CA ALA A 480 29.85 -24.92 30.39
C ALA A 480 29.77 -24.04 29.12
N ALA A 481 30.11 -22.76 29.23
CA ALA A 481 30.07 -21.81 28.12
C ALA A 481 31.38 -21.02 28.08
N GLN A 482 32.35 -21.56 27.31
CA GLN A 482 33.70 -20.99 27.23
C GLN A 482 33.73 -19.51 26.78
N TRP A 483 32.77 -19.10 25.92
CA TRP A 483 32.70 -17.76 25.33
C TRP A 483 31.51 -16.97 25.81
N TYR A 484 31.08 -17.17 27.06
CA TYR A 484 29.92 -16.49 27.64
C TYR A 484 30.06 -14.97 27.55
N HIS A 485 31.15 -14.39 28.05
CA HIS A 485 31.40 -12.94 28.01
C HIS A 485 31.37 -12.39 26.61
N ASN A 486 32.08 -13.05 25.69
CA ASN A 486 32.22 -12.60 24.30
C ASN A 486 30.88 -12.59 23.57
N TYR A 487 30.02 -13.62 23.73
CA TYR A 487 28.73 -13.65 23.11
C TYR A 487 27.70 -12.70 23.79
N THR A 488 27.85 -12.50 25.12
CA THR A 488 27.04 -11.48 25.81
C THR A 488 27.41 -10.07 25.34
N VAL A 489 28.69 -9.77 25.23
CA VAL A 489 29.20 -8.52 24.64
C VAL A 489 28.73 -8.34 23.21
N ALA A 490 28.84 -9.39 22.37
CA ALA A 490 28.34 -9.34 20.99
C ALA A 490 26.83 -9.06 20.91
N THR A 491 26.04 -9.68 21.81
CA THR A 491 24.58 -9.47 21.85
C THR A 491 24.25 -8.04 22.26
N ILE A 492 24.97 -7.46 23.23
CA ILE A 492 24.83 -6.06 23.63
C ILE A 492 25.14 -5.12 22.45
N ASN A 493 26.26 -5.34 21.76
CA ASN A 493 26.66 -4.55 20.60
C ASN A 493 25.65 -4.69 19.45
N ASN A 494 25.09 -5.89 19.26
CA ASN A 494 24.05 -6.14 18.27
C ASN A 494 22.79 -5.31 18.50
N CYS A 495 22.43 -5.00 19.76
CA CYS A 495 21.26 -4.16 20.04
C CYS A 495 21.38 -2.78 19.36
N LYS A 496 22.52 -2.14 19.47
CA LYS A 496 22.78 -0.85 18.82
C LYS A 496 22.83 -1.01 17.29
N THR A 497 23.55 -2.00 16.80
CA THR A 497 23.68 -2.28 15.36
C THR A 497 22.30 -2.57 14.74
N LEU A 498 21.41 -3.26 15.46
CA LEU A 498 20.03 -3.48 15.03
C LEU A 498 19.26 -2.15 14.87
N ALA A 499 19.35 -1.27 15.87
CA ALA A 499 18.68 0.03 15.81
C ALA A 499 19.20 0.88 14.62
N ASP A 500 20.50 0.91 14.42
CA ASP A 500 21.14 1.64 13.32
C ASP A 500 20.75 1.04 11.95
N ASN A 501 20.78 -0.28 11.79
CA ASN A 501 20.34 -0.97 10.58
C ASN A 501 18.86 -0.72 10.25
N PHE A 502 17.99 -0.68 11.25
CA PHE A 502 16.57 -0.35 11.06
C PHE A 502 16.40 1.09 10.58
N THR A 503 17.18 2.01 11.11
CA THR A 503 17.20 3.41 10.66
C THR A 503 17.65 3.51 9.20
N ASP A 504 18.68 2.78 8.81
CA ASP A 504 19.16 2.74 7.43
C ASP A 504 18.16 2.12 6.47
N VAL A 505 17.51 1.01 6.88
CA VAL A 505 16.43 0.39 6.09
C VAL A 505 15.26 1.33 5.92
N ALA A 506 14.84 2.02 6.99
CA ALA A 506 13.76 2.99 6.93
C ALA A 506 14.08 4.16 6.00
N ALA A 507 15.33 4.67 6.05
CA ALA A 507 15.80 5.72 5.15
C ALA A 507 15.79 5.27 3.68
N LYS A 508 16.25 4.04 3.41
CA LYS A 508 16.23 3.42 2.07
C LYS A 508 14.83 3.34 1.48
N PHE A 509 13.83 3.05 2.31
CA PHE A 509 12.43 2.93 1.91
C PHE A 509 11.62 4.22 2.10
N GLN A 510 12.26 5.34 2.46
CA GLN A 510 11.66 6.67 2.62
C GLN A 510 10.53 6.70 3.67
N ILE A 511 10.71 5.93 4.75
CA ILE A 511 9.78 5.93 5.89
C ILE A 511 10.09 7.12 6.79
N GLN A 512 9.06 7.80 7.29
CA GLN A 512 9.25 8.99 8.13
C GLN A 512 9.86 8.63 9.49
N ARG A 513 10.95 9.29 9.85
CA ARG A 513 11.72 9.03 11.08
C ARG A 513 10.92 9.21 12.36
N ASP A 514 10.06 10.20 12.43
CA ASP A 514 9.32 10.57 13.65
C ASP A 514 8.42 9.44 14.20
N SER A 515 8.14 8.42 13.38
CA SER A 515 7.25 7.33 13.78
C SER A 515 7.96 6.13 14.41
N PHE A 516 9.30 5.96 14.27
CA PHE A 516 9.98 4.72 14.67
C PHE A 516 11.37 4.89 15.33
N ASP A 517 12.14 5.97 15.06
CA ASP A 517 13.51 6.13 15.57
C ASP A 517 13.54 6.07 17.11
N SER A 518 12.68 6.82 17.76
CA SER A 518 12.61 6.86 19.22
C SER A 518 12.19 5.53 19.88
N PRO A 519 11.15 4.80 19.35
CA PRO A 519 10.76 3.53 19.96
C PRO A 519 11.79 2.42 19.83
N ILE A 520 12.39 2.22 18.65
CA ILE A 520 13.36 1.13 18.42
C ILE A 520 14.66 1.38 19.16
N SER A 521 15.20 2.58 19.05
CA SER A 521 16.43 2.95 19.75
C SER A 521 16.30 2.75 21.27
N LYS A 522 15.19 3.23 21.83
CA LYS A 522 14.92 3.06 23.27
C LYS A 522 14.82 1.59 23.68
N ILE A 523 14.09 0.76 22.90
CA ILE A 523 13.96 -0.67 23.19
C ILE A 523 15.30 -1.39 23.10
N ALA A 524 16.11 -1.02 22.11
CA ALA A 524 17.46 -1.56 21.93
C ALA A 524 18.40 -1.14 23.07
N ASP A 525 18.33 0.12 23.50
CA ASP A 525 19.11 0.65 24.63
C ASP A 525 18.70 -0.04 25.95
N ASP A 526 17.39 -0.17 26.21
CA ASP A 526 16.86 -0.90 27.39
C ASP A 526 17.32 -2.37 27.40
N ALA A 527 17.39 -3.01 26.21
CA ALA A 527 17.87 -4.38 26.06
C ALA A 527 19.39 -4.47 26.31
N ALA A 528 20.16 -3.53 25.77
CA ALA A 528 21.60 -3.45 25.99
C ALA A 528 21.94 -3.21 27.46
N GLU A 529 21.22 -2.31 28.16
CA GLU A 529 21.39 -2.07 29.60
C GLU A 529 21.12 -3.34 30.43
N LYS A 530 20.07 -4.10 30.10
CA LYS A 530 19.82 -5.42 30.73
C LYS A 530 20.97 -6.40 30.47
N GLY A 531 21.46 -6.47 29.24
CA GLY A 531 22.64 -7.27 28.92
C GLY A 531 23.87 -6.87 29.75
N CYS A 532 24.16 -5.57 29.86
CA CYS A 532 25.20 -5.03 30.71
C CYS A 532 24.99 -5.43 32.19
N SER A 533 23.74 -5.40 32.67
CA SER A 533 23.45 -5.78 34.05
C SER A 533 23.78 -7.25 34.33
N PHE A 534 23.66 -8.15 33.34
CA PHE A 534 24.01 -9.56 33.47
C PHE A 534 25.52 -9.77 33.62
N LEU A 535 26.34 -9.01 32.89
CA LEU A 535 27.80 -9.01 33.05
C LEU A 535 28.20 -8.48 34.43
N VAL A 536 27.57 -7.41 34.86
CA VAL A 536 27.83 -6.81 36.19
C VAL A 536 27.42 -7.79 37.30
N GLU A 537 26.35 -8.57 37.13
CA GLU A 537 25.91 -9.55 38.13
C GLU A 537 26.98 -10.60 38.41
N GLU A 538 27.68 -11.08 37.42
CA GLU A 538 28.79 -12.02 37.58
C GLU A 538 29.94 -11.38 38.34
N VAL A 539 30.38 -10.19 37.95
CA VAL A 539 31.43 -9.44 38.67
C VAL A 539 31.05 -9.25 40.15
N MET A 540 29.79 -8.89 40.41
CA MET A 540 29.29 -8.71 41.77
C MET A 540 29.24 -10.00 42.58
N MET A 541 29.03 -11.17 41.95
CA MET A 541 29.11 -12.46 42.63
C MET A 541 30.55 -12.74 43.11
N ASP A 542 31.55 -12.46 42.30
CA ASP A 542 32.95 -12.64 42.67
C ASP A 542 33.45 -11.64 43.69
N LEU A 543 32.86 -10.44 43.68
CA LEU A 543 33.18 -9.39 44.67
C LEU A 543 32.43 -9.55 46.01
N ASN A 544 31.39 -10.41 46.11
CA ASN A 544 30.57 -10.53 47.32
C ASN A 544 31.38 -10.88 48.58
N GLU A 545 32.35 -11.80 48.49
CA GLU A 545 33.18 -12.20 49.60
C GLU A 545 34.07 -11.05 50.07
N VAL A 546 34.71 -10.37 49.14
CA VAL A 546 35.62 -9.22 49.42
C VAL A 546 34.85 -8.02 49.96
N LEU A 547 33.67 -7.69 49.38
CA LEU A 547 32.80 -6.66 49.87
C LEU A 547 32.23 -7.00 51.25
N GLY A 548 32.13 -8.27 51.58
CA GLY A 548 31.78 -8.76 52.92
C GLY A 548 32.88 -8.46 53.97
N GLN A 549 34.11 -8.25 53.57
CA GLN A 549 35.23 -7.90 54.47
C GLN A 549 35.23 -6.41 54.91
N ILE A 550 34.56 -5.53 54.15
CA ILE A 550 34.50 -4.08 54.47
C ILE A 550 33.97 -3.88 55.90
N MET A 551 34.56 -2.97 56.65
CA MET A 551 34.26 -2.66 58.06
C MET A 551 34.60 -3.79 59.04
N THR A 552 35.42 -4.77 58.71
CA THR A 552 36.00 -5.73 59.64
C THR A 552 37.31 -5.22 60.21
N LYS A 553 37.65 -5.53 61.48
CA LYS A 553 38.87 -5.02 62.11
C LYS A 553 40.12 -5.67 61.55
N SER A 554 40.14 -6.99 61.42
CA SER A 554 41.30 -7.75 61.01
C SER A 554 41.60 -7.71 59.48
N GLU A 555 40.55 -7.81 58.69
CA GLU A 555 40.71 -7.98 57.23
C GLU A 555 40.66 -6.64 56.47
N TRP A 556 40.04 -5.60 57.05
CA TRP A 556 39.87 -4.29 56.41
C TRP A 556 40.70 -3.20 57.06
N LEU A 557 40.57 -2.98 58.38
CA LEU A 557 41.22 -1.85 59.04
C LEU A 557 42.69 -2.13 59.30
N GLU A 558 43.07 -3.30 59.87
CA GLU A 558 44.45 -3.66 60.18
C GLU A 558 45.27 -4.02 58.92
N SER A 559 44.66 -4.43 57.82
CA SER A 559 45.30 -4.71 56.55
C SER A 559 45.63 -3.43 55.77
N SER A 560 45.20 -2.26 56.21
CA SER A 560 45.37 -0.98 55.49
C SER A 560 46.85 -0.61 55.24
N GLY A 561 47.78 -1.13 56.04
CA GLY A 561 49.21 -0.91 55.89
C GLY A 561 49.95 -1.88 54.93
N THR A 562 49.28 -2.90 54.39
CA THR A 562 49.92 -3.92 53.55
C THR A 562 49.59 -3.64 52.08
N PRO A 563 50.58 -3.30 51.22
CA PRO A 563 50.31 -3.10 49.78
C PRO A 563 49.68 -4.35 49.15
N GLY A 564 48.53 -4.22 48.51
CA GLY A 564 47.78 -5.33 47.88
C GLY A 564 46.99 -6.24 48.82
N GLY A 565 46.97 -5.92 50.14
CA GLY A 565 46.24 -6.69 51.15
C GLY A 565 44.86 -6.13 51.47
N ARG A 566 44.54 -4.93 50.99
CA ARG A 566 43.25 -4.26 51.29
C ARG A 566 42.14 -4.86 50.41
N PRO A 567 40.94 -5.06 50.95
CA PRO A 567 39.79 -5.47 50.15
C PRO A 567 39.54 -4.61 48.91
N VAL A 568 39.76 -3.31 48.98
CA VAL A 568 39.61 -2.39 47.83
C VAL A 568 40.64 -2.68 46.72
N ASP A 569 41.85 -3.12 47.03
CA ASP A 569 42.82 -3.50 46.02
C ASP A 569 42.36 -4.76 45.26
N THR A 570 41.75 -5.72 45.96
CA THR A 570 41.18 -6.90 45.35
C THR A 570 39.94 -6.56 44.47
N ILE A 571 39.07 -5.63 44.93
CA ILE A 571 37.97 -5.12 44.12
C ILE A 571 38.50 -4.53 42.81
N VAL A 572 39.48 -3.65 42.87
CA VAL A 572 40.08 -3.02 41.69
C VAL A 572 40.76 -4.05 40.77
N ALA A 573 41.50 -5.01 41.36
CA ALA A 573 42.11 -6.06 40.57
C ALA A 573 41.11 -6.94 39.81
N THR A 574 40.05 -7.37 40.51
CA THR A 574 38.95 -8.17 39.90
C THR A 574 38.27 -7.40 38.80
N VAL A 575 37.86 -6.14 39.03
CA VAL A 575 37.23 -5.30 38.03
C VAL A 575 38.15 -5.05 36.83
N THR A 576 39.45 -4.86 37.08
CA THR A 576 40.46 -4.67 36.03
C THR A 576 40.60 -5.94 35.14
N ASP A 577 40.49 -7.12 35.73
CA ASP A 577 40.51 -8.36 34.95
C ASP A 577 39.29 -8.51 34.06
N TYR A 578 38.08 -8.34 34.61
CA TYR A 578 36.86 -8.33 33.82
C TYR A 578 36.80 -7.23 32.75
N SER A 579 37.43 -6.06 32.99
CA SER A 579 37.46 -4.97 32.02
C SER A 579 38.14 -5.34 30.70
N LYS A 580 39.04 -6.34 30.69
CA LYS A 580 39.68 -6.88 29.48
C LYS A 580 38.63 -7.62 28.61
N ASP A 581 37.72 -8.35 29.24
CA ASP A 581 36.63 -9.05 28.55
C ASP A 581 35.61 -8.06 27.99
N PHE A 582 35.43 -6.91 28.63
CA PHE A 582 34.53 -5.86 28.20
C PHE A 582 35.10 -4.90 27.15
N ALA A 583 36.40 -5.00 26.84
CA ALA A 583 37.09 -4.09 25.91
C ALA A 583 36.52 -4.10 24.49
N SER A 584 35.81 -5.17 24.09
CA SER A 584 35.14 -5.29 22.79
C SER A 584 33.68 -4.80 22.81
N LEU A 585 33.22 -4.15 23.91
CA LEU A 585 31.95 -3.41 23.92
C LEU A 585 32.11 -2.08 23.19
N ARG A 586 31.06 -1.62 22.54
CA ARG A 586 31.00 -0.26 22.00
C ARG A 586 31.11 0.77 23.13
N PRO A 587 31.71 1.94 22.87
CA PRO A 587 32.01 2.92 23.93
C PRO A 587 30.79 3.33 24.78
N GLU A 588 29.62 3.50 24.17
CA GLU A 588 28.39 3.87 24.86
C GLU A 588 27.93 2.77 25.84
N HIS A 589 27.98 1.52 25.41
CA HIS A 589 27.60 0.37 26.25
C HIS A 589 28.64 0.10 27.34
N LEU A 590 29.93 0.26 27.03
CA LEU A 590 31.04 0.16 28.00
C LEU A 590 30.85 1.23 29.09
N PHE A 591 30.53 2.45 28.70
CA PHE A 591 30.28 3.53 29.65
C PHE A 591 29.09 3.21 30.59
N SER A 592 27.97 2.74 30.03
CA SER A 592 26.79 2.32 30.81
C SER A 592 27.09 1.16 31.75
N LEU A 593 27.85 0.16 31.28
CA LEU A 593 28.27 -0.99 32.07
C LEU A 593 29.14 -0.56 33.26
N ILE A 594 30.16 0.26 32.99
CA ILE A 594 31.07 0.72 34.06
C ILE A 594 30.31 1.58 35.08
N LYS A 595 29.41 2.44 34.66
CA LYS A 595 28.55 3.22 35.56
C LYS A 595 27.66 2.34 36.44
N GLU A 596 27.04 1.32 35.89
CA GLU A 596 26.22 0.37 36.64
C GLU A 596 27.08 -0.46 37.60
N LEU A 597 28.29 -0.86 37.18
CA LEU A 597 29.24 -1.57 38.02
C LEU A 597 29.71 -0.68 39.19
N GLU A 598 30.11 0.58 38.93
CA GLU A 598 30.44 1.58 39.95
C GLU A 598 29.30 1.72 40.97
N ARG A 599 28.06 1.86 40.48
CA ARG A 599 26.88 1.98 41.30
C ARG A 599 26.66 0.76 42.21
N ARG A 600 26.71 -0.46 41.65
CA ARG A 600 26.47 -1.71 42.38
C ARG A 600 27.59 -2.00 43.39
N VAL A 601 28.85 -1.76 43.04
CA VAL A 601 29.96 -1.88 43.97
C VAL A 601 29.76 -0.89 45.13
N THR A 602 29.38 0.36 44.81
CA THR A 602 29.12 1.38 45.85
C THR A 602 27.93 1.00 46.73
N VAL A 603 26.82 0.53 46.17
CA VAL A 603 25.65 0.06 46.90
C VAL A 603 26.03 -1.03 47.90
N ARG A 604 26.79 -2.03 47.47
CA ARG A 604 27.25 -3.11 48.35
C ARG A 604 28.25 -2.64 49.39
N TYR A 605 29.14 -1.72 49.01
CA TYR A 605 30.09 -1.12 49.91
C TYR A 605 29.38 -0.32 51.04
N VAL A 606 28.42 0.49 50.66
CA VAL A 606 27.61 1.29 51.62
C VAL A 606 26.70 0.39 52.46
N ALA A 607 26.14 -0.67 51.89
CA ALA A 607 25.36 -1.68 52.64
C ALA A 607 26.25 -2.35 53.73
N ALA A 608 27.51 -2.65 53.40
CA ALA A 608 28.45 -3.21 54.36
C ALA A 608 28.78 -2.23 55.52
N ILE A 609 28.73 -0.93 55.27
CA ILE A 609 28.89 0.10 56.33
C ILE A 609 27.61 0.20 57.17
N ILE A 610 26.45 0.29 56.56
CA ILE A 610 25.18 0.58 57.25
C ILE A 610 24.67 -0.63 58.05
N GLN A 611 24.92 -1.86 57.57
CA GLN A 611 24.46 -3.10 58.20
C GLN A 611 25.62 -3.82 58.90
N PRO A 612 25.89 -3.53 60.16
CA PRO A 612 26.97 -4.19 60.91
C PRO A 612 26.54 -5.64 61.21
N ALA A 613 27.02 -6.58 60.39
CA ALA A 613 26.93 -8.04 60.68
C ALA A 613 27.86 -8.39 61.86
N ASN A 614 27.74 -9.62 62.35
CA ASN A 614 28.69 -10.15 63.38
C ASN A 614 30.12 -10.07 62.84
N GLY A 615 31.01 -9.55 63.64
CA GLY A 615 32.45 -9.35 63.29
C GLY A 615 32.77 -7.97 62.68
N LYS A 616 31.79 -7.11 62.44
CA LYS A 616 31.99 -5.72 61.96
C LYS A 616 32.34 -4.76 63.10
N ILE A 617 33.07 -3.70 62.76
CA ILE A 617 33.42 -2.63 63.69
C ILE A 617 32.14 -1.94 64.19
N LYS A 618 32.00 -1.86 65.52
CA LYS A 618 30.89 -1.13 66.19
C LYS A 618 31.51 -0.14 67.17
N PHE A 619 31.19 1.12 67.00
CA PHE A 619 31.63 2.15 67.91
C PHE A 619 30.73 2.15 69.17
N SER A 620 31.34 2.27 70.33
CA SER A 620 30.57 2.37 71.62
C SER A 620 30.67 3.75 72.26
N ALA A 621 29.67 4.10 73.06
CA ALA A 621 29.46 5.48 73.59
C ALA A 621 30.50 5.96 74.63
N SER A 622 31.53 5.18 74.95
CA SER A 622 32.45 5.60 76.03
C SER A 622 33.89 5.32 75.70
N GLY A 623 34.69 6.39 75.68
CA GLY A 623 36.18 6.41 75.83
C GLY A 623 36.93 7.03 74.62
N TYR A 624 38.14 7.55 74.94
CA TYR A 624 39.06 8.18 73.99
C TYR A 624 39.52 7.26 72.87
N GLU A 625 39.61 5.98 73.11
CA GLU A 625 40.00 4.95 72.13
C GLU A 625 38.98 4.83 71.03
N ASN A 626 37.69 4.94 71.29
CA ASN A 626 36.61 4.87 70.31
C ASN A 626 36.55 6.06 69.32
N ASP A 627 36.92 7.27 69.79
CA ASP A 627 36.98 8.46 68.93
C ASP A 627 38.18 8.36 67.94
N THR A 628 39.32 7.76 68.43
CA THR A 628 40.49 7.51 67.60
C THR A 628 40.17 6.47 66.51
N GLU A 629 39.58 5.33 66.91
CA GLU A 629 39.16 4.23 65.93
C GLU A 629 38.12 4.74 64.90
N ARG A 630 37.16 5.57 65.35
CA ARG A 630 36.18 6.16 64.39
C ARG A 630 36.85 7.10 63.41
N ARG A 631 37.84 7.87 63.80
CA ARG A 631 38.62 8.73 62.90
C ARG A 631 39.47 7.88 61.92
N GLU A 632 40.13 6.82 62.39
CA GLU A 632 40.90 5.88 61.55
C GLU A 632 40.01 5.24 60.52
N VAL A 633 38.84 4.76 60.90
CA VAL A 633 37.80 4.21 59.98
C VAL A 633 37.39 5.27 58.97
N SER A 634 37.09 6.48 59.42
CA SER A 634 36.68 7.57 58.50
C SER A 634 37.79 7.94 57.50
N ASP A 635 39.03 8.04 57.97
CA ASP A 635 40.17 8.35 57.11
C ASP A 635 40.42 7.22 56.09
N GLN A 636 40.24 5.94 56.48
CA GLN A 636 40.31 4.79 55.58
C GLN A 636 39.18 4.87 54.51
N LEU A 637 37.94 5.17 54.92
CA LEU A 637 36.81 5.32 53.96
C LEU A 637 37.08 6.45 52.96
N LEU A 638 37.66 7.57 53.37
CA LEU A 638 38.03 8.69 52.48
C LEU A 638 39.08 8.27 51.45
N ILE A 639 40.13 7.55 51.91
CA ILE A 639 41.20 7.03 51.01
C ILE A 639 40.59 6.08 49.97
N GLU A 640 39.73 5.15 50.39
CA GLU A 640 39.12 4.19 49.51
C GLU A 640 38.08 4.81 48.55
N ALA A 641 37.29 5.81 49.02
CA ALA A 641 36.40 6.58 48.18
C ALA A 641 37.16 7.30 47.06
N ASP A 642 38.30 7.93 47.39
CA ASP A 642 39.16 8.60 46.40
C ASP A 642 39.80 7.62 45.42
N TYR A 643 40.19 6.45 45.92
CA TYR A 643 40.82 5.41 45.10
C TYR A 643 39.80 4.80 44.10
N LEU A 644 38.64 4.38 44.59
CA LEU A 644 37.59 3.85 43.77
C LEU A 644 37.07 4.88 42.75
N GLY A 645 36.81 6.13 43.22
CA GLY A 645 36.33 7.19 42.32
C GLY A 645 37.30 7.52 41.18
N ARG A 646 38.60 7.58 41.47
CA ARG A 646 39.61 7.76 40.42
C ARG A 646 39.68 6.58 39.50
N TYR A 647 39.65 5.36 40.01
CA TYR A 647 39.69 4.14 39.24
C TYR A 647 38.50 4.04 38.25
N PHE A 648 37.28 4.19 38.70
CA PHE A 648 36.09 4.13 37.85
C PHE A 648 36.06 5.27 36.84
N LYS A 649 36.53 6.44 37.17
CA LYS A 649 36.68 7.56 36.26
C LYS A 649 37.67 7.29 35.15
N GLU A 650 38.82 6.72 35.47
CA GLU A 650 39.84 6.30 34.48
C GLU A 650 39.29 5.18 33.61
N LEU A 651 38.63 4.18 34.19
CA LEU A 651 38.07 3.04 33.48
C LEU A 651 36.96 3.45 32.51
N SER A 652 36.08 4.40 32.91
CA SER A 652 35.05 4.91 32.03
C SER A 652 35.50 5.87 30.95
N ASN A 653 36.78 6.27 30.97
CA ASN A 653 37.40 7.24 30.05
C ASN A 653 36.55 8.56 29.94
N SER A 654 35.79 8.87 30.99
CA SER A 654 34.84 10.00 31.01
C SER A 654 35.57 11.30 31.30
N LYS A 655 35.37 12.26 30.38
CA LYS A 655 35.77 13.65 30.60
C LYS A 655 34.71 14.44 31.38
N ASP A 656 33.54 13.83 31.61
CA ASP A 656 32.44 14.50 32.29
C ASP A 656 32.68 14.64 33.78
N SER A 657 32.32 15.81 34.30
CA SER A 657 32.33 16.16 35.74
C SER A 657 31.06 15.65 36.45
N ALA A 658 30.44 14.57 35.97
CA ALA A 658 29.25 14.02 36.64
C ALA A 658 29.63 13.47 38.03
N ALA A 659 28.70 13.55 38.98
CA ALA A 659 28.86 13.03 40.34
C ALA A 659 29.14 11.51 40.29
N SER A 660 30.21 11.07 40.94
CA SER A 660 30.55 9.65 41.08
C SER A 660 29.62 8.98 42.10
N ALA A 661 29.26 7.72 41.83
CA ALA A 661 28.51 6.92 42.81
C ALA A 661 29.30 6.80 44.13
N THR A 662 30.63 6.72 44.07
CA THR A 662 31.51 6.58 45.24
C THR A 662 31.55 7.83 46.14
N ASP A 663 31.05 8.98 45.70
CA ASP A 663 30.97 10.20 46.53
C ASP A 663 30.09 10.01 47.78
N VAL A 664 29.18 9.05 47.79
CA VAL A 664 28.39 8.71 48.95
C VAL A 664 29.23 8.15 50.08
N ILE A 665 30.30 7.38 49.77
CA ILE A 665 31.23 6.83 50.77
C ILE A 665 31.96 7.99 51.48
N ARG A 666 32.37 9.01 50.71
CA ARG A 666 32.98 10.22 51.25
C ARG A 666 32.00 10.95 52.19
N SER A 667 30.76 11.12 51.76
CA SER A 667 29.72 11.78 52.61
C SER A 667 29.46 11.01 53.91
N ILE A 668 29.50 9.66 53.87
CA ILE A 668 29.39 8.83 55.08
C ILE A 668 30.64 9.01 55.98
N ALA A 669 31.83 9.02 55.39
CA ALA A 669 33.08 9.22 56.12
C ALA A 669 33.12 10.60 56.83
N ASP A 670 32.69 11.65 56.13
CA ASP A 670 32.60 13.02 56.71
C ASP A 670 31.56 13.04 57.84
N LEU A 671 30.42 12.36 57.70
CA LEU A 671 29.45 12.24 58.79
C LEU A 671 30.02 11.50 59.99
N LEU A 672 30.80 10.44 59.82
CA LEU A 672 31.42 9.69 60.88
C LEU A 672 32.52 10.51 61.59
N LYS A 673 33.27 11.34 60.87
CA LYS A 673 34.39 12.15 61.37
C LYS A 673 33.92 13.45 62.05
N SER A 674 32.78 13.98 61.68
CA SER A 674 32.25 15.28 62.15
C SER A 674 32.05 15.29 63.64
N SER A 675 32.22 16.47 64.24
CA SER A 675 31.85 16.71 65.68
C SER A 675 30.33 16.65 65.86
N PRO A 676 29.80 16.31 67.02
CA PRO A 676 28.36 16.29 67.30
C PRO A 676 27.62 17.53 66.82
N ASP A 677 28.20 18.73 66.98
CA ASP A 677 27.61 20.02 66.58
C ASP A 677 27.45 20.18 65.04
N MET A 678 28.21 19.39 64.23
CA MET A 678 28.20 19.48 62.78
C MET A 678 27.32 18.41 62.08
N ILE A 679 26.80 17.47 62.87
CA ILE A 679 26.02 16.34 62.33
C ILE A 679 24.80 16.81 61.56
N GLU A 680 24.06 17.79 62.03
CA GLU A 680 22.88 18.29 61.32
C GLU A 680 23.24 18.91 59.95
N LEU A 681 24.39 19.54 59.84
CA LEU A 681 24.89 20.14 58.62
C LEU A 681 25.26 19.03 57.61
N GLU A 682 26.00 18.02 58.07
CA GLU A 682 26.39 16.89 57.18
C GLU A 682 25.17 16.08 56.71
N LEU A 683 24.22 15.80 57.62
CA LEU A 683 22.97 15.13 57.25
C LEU A 683 22.14 15.95 56.26
N SER A 684 22.03 17.27 56.47
CA SER A 684 21.32 18.16 55.53
C SER A 684 21.98 18.15 54.16
N SER A 685 23.32 18.11 54.10
CA SER A 685 24.07 17.97 52.84
C SER A 685 23.81 16.63 52.17
N MET A 686 23.84 15.52 52.93
CA MET A 686 23.56 14.17 52.39
C MET A 686 22.14 14.05 51.89
N VAL A 687 21.13 14.48 52.66
CA VAL A 687 19.72 14.42 52.24
C VAL A 687 19.45 15.32 51.04
N GLY A 688 20.17 16.42 50.90
CA GLY A 688 20.11 17.29 49.73
C GLY A 688 20.74 16.70 48.49
N ARG A 689 21.73 15.80 48.60
CA ARG A 689 22.39 15.12 47.48
C ARG A 689 21.69 13.82 47.07
N TYR A 690 21.29 12.99 48.03
CA TYR A 690 20.75 11.64 47.80
C TYR A 690 19.25 11.62 48.11
N SER A 691 18.44 11.78 47.09
CA SER A 691 16.97 11.83 47.20
C SER A 691 16.33 10.49 47.64
N ASP A 692 17.03 9.40 47.54
CA ASP A 692 16.64 8.04 47.93
C ASP A 692 17.00 7.69 49.41
N LEU A 693 17.74 8.56 50.11
CA LEU A 693 18.09 8.35 51.50
C LEU A 693 16.81 8.38 52.39
N THR A 694 16.62 7.35 53.18
CA THR A 694 15.44 7.21 54.09
C THR A 694 15.79 7.49 55.53
N ALA A 695 14.76 7.72 56.38
CA ALA A 695 14.92 7.91 57.81
C ALA A 695 15.59 6.69 58.48
N GLU A 696 15.41 5.49 57.98
CA GLU A 696 16.01 4.27 58.52
C GLU A 696 17.50 4.21 58.22
N HIS A 697 17.92 4.60 57.02
CA HIS A 697 19.33 4.71 56.65
C HIS A 697 20.05 5.72 57.55
N ILE A 698 19.45 6.90 57.77
CA ILE A 698 20.01 7.92 58.66
C ILE A 698 20.16 7.41 60.08
N LYS A 699 19.13 6.71 60.61
CA LYS A 699 19.19 6.15 61.97
C LYS A 699 20.31 5.12 62.09
N SER A 700 20.48 4.23 61.10
CA SER A 700 21.55 3.23 61.10
C SER A 700 22.94 3.90 61.09
N LEU A 701 23.15 4.90 60.21
CA LEU A 701 24.41 5.64 60.14
C LEU A 701 24.73 6.38 61.48
N LEU A 702 23.74 7.01 62.09
CA LEU A 702 23.92 7.69 63.38
C LEU A 702 24.10 6.70 64.54
N THR A 703 23.46 5.53 64.48
CA THR A 703 23.65 4.46 65.45
C THR A 703 25.08 3.89 65.38
N LEU A 704 25.62 3.76 64.12
CA LEU A 704 26.99 3.31 63.91
C LEU A 704 28.02 4.18 64.60
N ARG A 705 27.80 5.51 64.65
CA ARG A 705 28.72 6.46 65.30
C ARG A 705 28.94 6.17 66.80
N GLY A 706 27.91 5.71 67.52
CA GLY A 706 27.98 5.32 68.91
C GLY A 706 28.14 6.45 69.97
N ASP A 707 28.34 7.69 69.50
CA ASP A 707 28.55 8.87 70.38
C ASP A 707 27.32 9.77 70.60
N ILE A 708 26.20 9.34 70.00
CA ILE A 708 24.95 10.11 70.00
C ILE A 708 23.84 9.32 70.70
N SER A 709 23.06 10.06 71.55
CA SER A 709 21.94 9.42 72.24
C SER A 709 20.78 9.10 71.33
N SER A 710 19.99 8.10 71.68
CA SER A 710 18.81 7.68 70.86
C SER A 710 17.76 8.80 70.70
N ALA A 711 17.74 9.81 71.65
CA ALA A 711 16.88 10.97 71.51
C ALA A 711 17.39 11.97 70.48
N GLU A 712 18.69 12.23 70.44
CA GLU A 712 19.35 13.08 69.47
C GLU A 712 19.29 12.41 68.03
N ILE A 713 19.48 11.09 67.92
CA ILE A 713 19.28 10.36 66.62
C ILE A 713 17.90 10.62 66.08
N ARG A 714 16.86 10.55 66.92
CA ARG A 714 15.48 10.81 66.45
C ARG A 714 15.29 12.25 65.99
N SER A 715 15.81 13.21 66.81
CA SER A 715 15.72 14.63 66.49
C SER A 715 16.42 15.01 65.22
N SER A 716 17.69 14.60 65.05
CA SER A 716 18.51 14.89 63.89
C SER A 716 17.95 14.18 62.60
N THR A 717 17.41 12.95 62.74
CA THR A 717 16.73 12.26 61.64
C THR A 717 15.49 13.05 61.19
N SER A 718 14.66 13.50 62.14
CA SER A 718 13.45 14.25 61.83
C SER A 718 13.78 15.60 61.17
N SER A 719 14.78 16.30 61.70
CA SER A 719 15.27 17.56 61.13
C SER A 719 15.79 17.41 59.72
N ALA A 720 16.62 16.38 59.45
CA ALA A 720 17.18 16.09 58.15
C ALA A 720 16.09 15.73 57.13
N MET A 721 15.11 14.89 57.50
CA MET A 721 14.02 14.50 56.62
C MET A 721 13.09 15.65 56.25
N ASN A 722 12.91 16.63 57.16
CA ASN A 722 12.16 17.85 56.86
C ASN A 722 12.88 18.78 55.88
N ALA A 723 14.21 18.72 55.83
CA ALA A 723 15.04 19.48 54.90
C ALA A 723 15.21 18.82 53.51
N LYS A 724 14.62 17.63 53.27
CA LYS A 724 14.78 16.83 52.08
C LYS A 724 14.32 17.59 50.81
N LYS A 725 15.20 17.66 49.84
CA LYS A 725 14.92 18.20 48.49
C LYS A 725 15.02 17.09 47.50
N ASN A 726 14.12 17.09 46.48
CA ASN A 726 14.23 16.16 45.33
C ASN A 726 15.35 16.69 44.43
N ASN A 727 16.53 16.10 44.53
CA ASN A 727 17.67 16.34 43.64
C ASN A 727 18.00 15.03 42.91
N ASN A 728 18.10 15.07 41.59
CA ASN A 728 18.40 13.90 40.78
C ASN A 728 19.84 13.94 40.19
N ASP A 729 20.71 14.81 40.72
CA ASP A 729 22.08 14.97 40.21
C ASP A 729 23.01 13.81 40.58
N TYR A 730 22.63 13.04 41.61
CA TYR A 730 23.39 11.91 42.11
C TYR A 730 22.67 10.59 41.83
N PRO A 731 23.38 9.50 41.49
CA PRO A 731 22.77 8.20 41.25
C PRO A 731 22.09 7.65 42.52
N PRO A 732 20.97 6.94 42.41
CA PRO A 732 20.32 6.32 43.56
C PRO A 732 21.17 5.17 44.09
N ILE A 733 21.51 5.23 45.40
CA ILE A 733 22.35 4.25 46.08
C ILE A 733 21.58 3.56 47.22
N PHE A 734 20.79 4.32 47.95
CA PHE A 734 20.13 3.85 49.16
C PHE A 734 18.84 3.07 48.87
N ALA A 735 18.20 3.27 47.73
CA ALA A 735 16.97 2.56 47.34
C ALA A 735 17.18 1.02 47.27
N ASP A 736 18.39 0.58 46.93
CA ASP A 736 18.74 -0.84 46.81
C ASP A 736 19.29 -1.43 48.14
N ILE A 737 19.36 -0.65 49.20
CA ILE A 737 19.85 -1.10 50.50
C ILE A 737 18.65 -1.33 51.43
N THR A 738 18.36 -2.59 51.72
CA THR A 738 17.34 -2.96 52.71
C THR A 738 17.95 -3.05 54.11
N ILE A 739 17.42 -2.31 55.05
CA ILE A 739 17.85 -2.41 56.45
C ILE A 739 17.04 -3.53 57.11
N GLU A 740 17.70 -4.61 57.55
CA GLU A 740 17.05 -5.58 58.42
C GLU A 740 16.87 -4.95 59.79
N ILE A 741 15.64 -4.57 60.10
CA ILE A 741 15.26 -4.16 61.44
C ILE A 741 15.26 -5.44 62.28
N GLY A 742 16.37 -5.66 63.06
CA GLY A 742 16.39 -6.75 64.03
C GLY A 742 15.24 -6.58 65.05
N PRO A 743 14.68 -7.71 65.52
CA PRO A 743 13.50 -7.71 66.38
C PRO A 743 13.67 -6.96 67.70
#